data_ad0352494092f495805f4d090fbccd84
#
_entry.id   ad0352494092f495805f4d090fbccd84
#
_cell.length_a   1.000
_cell.length_b   1.000
_cell.length_c   1.000
_cell.angle_alpha   90.00
_cell.angle_beta   90.00
_cell.angle_gamma   90.00
#
_symmetry.space_group_name_H-M   'P 1'
#
loop_
_entity.id
_entity.type
_entity.pdbx_description
1 polymer ?
#
loop_
_entity_poly.entity_id
_entity_poly.type
_entity_poly.pdbx_seq_one_letter_code
_entity_poly.pdbx_strand_id
1 'polypeptide(L)'
;MLTGVLTSKYSYIFFLSISIVFHQESKSQSLEVNGLIEEVEVIRDNNGINHIYAQNEHDLFFSQGYLAAKDRLFQFEVWRRRATGTLAEILGPKALERDKGVRLFQFRGNKKEELSHYHPKGEQIVDAFVKGVNTYISEVRENQELLPFEFKALGILPEYWTWEVVISRHQGLLENVEDELKYARVVSQIGSELAKKLYYFHPNDPNLELPEGIPQELLFKDILAPYTSFRKGLTFEAEDVALAIRNTDADLIAEQQAFKLEEKEYQDFEKYDIGSNNWVISGDKSQSGYPIMANDPHRLHAVPSLRYWVHLNAPGWDVIGGGEPVIPGVSIGHNGFGAWGLTIFSTDNEDMRVYDLHPENPYQYFYKGQWKEMDEIQDTIKVKDQPDEYITHYYTVHGPVTFIDEDLNKAVAVECAWLEPGGAPYLASLRMDQSQSWEEFRDACAYNHIPAENMVWADRDGNIGWQATGITPLRKNYSGLLPSLGDGSMDWEGYLPIKERPNTFNPASGVIATANENVTPAHYSIQDAIGFEWADAFRGMRVREVLNQNKKFTLDELGALQNDYHAIPARQMVPYLMELEFEDKEIKEAQALLKGWNFNLEAESIPAAIYVMWERKLRENFKKATVPTTVQADFEALRMTRVIQWTENPDIIFETEPEKQKNHILQSSFREAIMDLKEKLGPDTDKWQYGQAQYKHAYHRHPLSPVLSKEWQDKIDVGPVPRGGYSFTPAANAYGNNNTSGASFRIIVDTEDWDKTKGINTPGQSGDPESSFYNNLFPVWSEDNFFTVPYSKEKVKENAFERTMLKPKT
;
A
#
# COMPACT_ATOMS: atom_id res chain seq x y z
N MET A 1 -30.10 -59.77 -48.73
CA MET A 1 -29.91 -59.24 -50.08
C MET A 1 -29.80 -57.71 -49.99
N LEU A 2 -28.71 -57.21 -50.54
CA LEU A 2 -28.44 -55.83 -50.92
C LEU A 2 -28.25 -54.84 -49.83
N THR A 3 -27.01 -54.66 -49.56
CA THR A 3 -26.24 -53.58 -48.95
C THR A 3 -26.40 -52.26 -49.71
N GLY A 4 -26.67 -51.21 -49.02
CA GLY A 4 -26.59 -49.82 -49.50
C GLY A 4 -25.67 -48.97 -48.63
N VAL A 5 -24.48 -48.74 -49.12
CA VAL A 5 -23.48 -47.81 -48.52
C VAL A 5 -23.87 -46.40 -48.87
N LEU A 6 -24.14 -45.56 -47.86
CA LEU A 6 -24.26 -44.11 -47.98
C LEU A 6 -22.95 -43.46 -47.53
N THR A 7 -22.20 -42.96 -48.52
CA THR A 7 -21.05 -42.06 -48.33
C THR A 7 -21.52 -40.64 -48.09
N SER A 8 -21.30 -40.13 -46.89
CA SER A 8 -21.46 -38.69 -46.52
C SER A 8 -20.22 -37.89 -46.94
N LYS A 9 -20.40 -36.97 -47.91
CA LYS A 9 -19.41 -35.95 -48.25
C LYS A 9 -19.51 -34.78 -47.28
N TYR A 10 -18.55 -34.59 -46.43
CA TYR A 10 -18.38 -33.33 -45.66
C TYR A 10 -17.69 -32.31 -46.58
N SER A 11 -18.41 -31.25 -46.97
CA SER A 11 -17.85 -30.04 -47.58
C SER A 11 -17.38 -29.13 -46.42
N TYR A 12 -16.05 -28.96 -46.29
CA TYR A 12 -15.48 -27.92 -45.47
C TYR A 12 -15.61 -26.56 -46.18
N ILE A 13 -16.49 -25.69 -45.64
CA ILE A 13 -16.53 -24.28 -46.04
C ILE A 13 -15.52 -23.56 -45.17
N PHE A 14 -14.39 -23.15 -45.78
CA PHE A 14 -13.42 -22.24 -45.16
C PHE A 14 -14.06 -20.84 -45.14
N PHE A 15 -14.49 -20.38 -43.96
CA PHE A 15 -14.74 -18.96 -43.71
C PHE A 15 -13.41 -18.23 -43.56
N LEU A 16 -13.02 -17.51 -44.59
CA LEU A 16 -11.97 -16.50 -44.51
C LEU A 16 -12.59 -15.30 -43.77
N SER A 17 -12.36 -15.20 -42.45
CA SER A 17 -12.64 -14.00 -41.70
C SER A 17 -11.60 -12.92 -42.09
N ILE A 18 -12.00 -12.04 -43.00
CA ILE A 18 -11.29 -10.78 -43.23
C ILE A 18 -11.56 -9.91 -42.03
N SER A 19 -10.58 -9.82 -41.09
CA SER A 19 -10.57 -8.82 -40.03
C SER A 19 -10.38 -7.46 -40.70
N ILE A 20 -11.48 -6.75 -40.97
CA ILE A 20 -11.40 -5.33 -41.30
C ILE A 20 -11.03 -4.62 -40.03
N VAL A 21 -9.75 -4.26 -39.90
CA VAL A 21 -9.27 -3.31 -38.88
C VAL A 21 -9.89 -1.95 -39.27
N PHE A 22 -11.00 -1.62 -38.63
CA PHE A 22 -11.48 -0.26 -38.65
C PHE A 22 -10.41 0.59 -37.88
N HIS A 23 -9.61 1.34 -38.61
CA HIS A 23 -8.91 2.47 -38.06
C HIS A 23 -9.97 3.47 -37.62
N GLN A 24 -10.30 3.47 -36.32
CA GLN A 24 -11.13 4.51 -35.74
C GLN A 24 -10.23 5.77 -35.74
N GLU A 25 -10.57 6.76 -36.56
CA GLU A 25 -9.86 8.05 -36.52
C GLU A 25 -9.94 8.60 -35.09
N SER A 26 -8.79 8.74 -34.44
CA SER A 26 -8.73 9.31 -33.08
C SER A 26 -9.36 10.70 -33.09
N LYS A 27 -10.28 10.96 -32.15
CA LYS A 27 -10.87 12.30 -31.98
C LYS A 27 -9.74 13.30 -31.74
N SER A 28 -9.67 14.33 -32.56
CA SER A 28 -8.70 15.41 -32.41
C SER A 28 -9.43 16.66 -31.93
N GLN A 29 -8.96 17.26 -30.84
CA GLN A 29 -9.52 18.48 -30.28
C GLN A 29 -8.41 19.48 -29.89
N SER A 30 -8.79 20.73 -29.75
CA SER A 30 -7.92 21.78 -29.24
C SER A 30 -8.60 22.47 -28.07
N LEU A 31 -7.87 22.68 -26.99
CA LEU A 31 -8.36 23.28 -25.75
C LEU A 31 -7.43 24.43 -25.33
N GLU A 32 -8.00 25.63 -25.17
CA GLU A 32 -7.27 26.77 -24.61
C GLU A 32 -7.19 26.65 -23.09
N VAL A 33 -5.98 26.67 -22.54
CA VAL A 33 -5.71 26.48 -21.11
C VAL A 33 -4.88 27.67 -20.61
N ASN A 34 -5.35 28.30 -19.57
CA ASN A 34 -4.65 29.43 -18.96
C ASN A 34 -3.42 28.93 -18.17
N GLY A 35 -2.28 29.55 -18.40
CA GLY A 35 -1.06 29.26 -17.64
C GLY A 35 -0.01 28.41 -18.35
N LEU A 36 -0.31 27.87 -19.53
CA LEU A 36 0.69 27.29 -20.45
C LEU A 36 1.56 28.39 -21.07
N ILE A 37 2.79 28.04 -21.41
CA ILE A 37 3.77 28.88 -22.12
C ILE A 37 3.72 28.56 -23.63
N GLU A 38 3.71 27.28 -23.97
CA GLU A 38 3.70 26.77 -25.34
C GLU A 38 2.61 25.70 -25.52
N GLU A 39 2.38 25.27 -26.77
CA GLU A 39 1.40 24.20 -27.06
C GLU A 39 1.93 22.84 -26.54
N VAL A 40 1.03 22.05 -25.94
CA VAL A 40 1.32 20.70 -25.46
C VAL A 40 0.42 19.69 -26.17
N GLU A 41 1.04 18.69 -26.83
CA GLU A 41 0.30 17.56 -27.42
C GLU A 41 0.04 16.50 -26.33
N VAL A 42 -1.22 16.15 -26.10
CA VAL A 42 -1.63 15.07 -25.21
C VAL A 42 -2.29 13.98 -26.06
N ILE A 43 -1.77 12.78 -25.99
CA ILE A 43 -2.38 11.59 -26.61
C ILE A 43 -2.86 10.69 -25.48
N ARG A 44 -4.16 10.46 -25.40
CA ARG A 44 -4.74 9.48 -24.49
C ARG A 44 -4.89 8.16 -25.22
N ASP A 45 -4.29 7.11 -24.69
CA ASP A 45 -4.33 5.78 -25.32
C ASP A 45 -5.62 5.01 -25.00
N ASN A 46 -5.75 3.80 -25.57
CA ASN A 46 -6.92 2.93 -25.36
C ASN A 46 -7.05 2.41 -23.91
N ASN A 47 -6.00 2.50 -23.09
CA ASN A 47 -6.00 2.13 -21.67
C ASN A 47 -6.31 3.33 -20.76
N GLY A 48 -6.38 4.53 -21.34
CA GLY A 48 -6.63 5.79 -20.64
C GLY A 48 -5.37 6.48 -20.13
N ILE A 49 -4.18 6.04 -20.55
CA ILE A 49 -2.91 6.68 -20.19
C ILE A 49 -2.77 7.99 -20.95
N ASN A 50 -2.44 9.08 -20.25
CA ASN A 50 -2.11 10.36 -20.87
C ASN A 50 -0.61 10.38 -21.20
N HIS A 51 -0.27 10.46 -22.49
CA HIS A 51 1.06 10.70 -23.00
C HIS A 51 1.22 12.19 -23.30
N ILE A 52 2.02 12.89 -22.51
CA ILE A 52 2.18 14.35 -22.53
C ILE A 52 3.47 14.71 -23.24
N TYR A 53 3.38 15.46 -24.35
CA TYR A 53 4.53 15.92 -25.13
C TYR A 53 4.61 17.43 -25.06
N ALA A 54 5.48 17.96 -24.19
CA ALA A 54 5.69 19.37 -23.98
C ALA A 54 7.04 19.85 -24.57
N GLN A 55 7.17 21.16 -24.78
CA GLN A 55 8.39 21.78 -25.29
C GLN A 55 9.34 22.27 -24.18
N ASN A 56 8.85 22.30 -22.94
CA ASN A 56 9.58 22.75 -21.77
C ASN A 56 9.07 22.05 -20.49
N GLU A 57 9.85 22.11 -19.44
CA GLU A 57 9.60 21.45 -18.15
C GLU A 57 8.37 22.03 -17.41
N HIS A 58 8.16 23.37 -17.49
CA HIS A 58 7.00 24.00 -16.87
C HIS A 58 5.69 23.42 -17.44
N ASP A 59 5.57 23.40 -18.77
CA ASP A 59 4.33 22.96 -19.43
C ASP A 59 4.12 21.44 -19.27
N LEU A 60 5.22 20.67 -19.12
CA LEU A 60 5.14 19.24 -18.82
C LEU A 60 4.43 19.00 -17.48
N PHE A 61 4.96 19.54 -16.38
CA PHE A 61 4.40 19.33 -15.06
C PHE A 61 3.09 20.08 -14.82
N PHE A 62 2.91 21.23 -15.45
CA PHE A 62 1.63 21.91 -15.50
C PHE A 62 0.54 21.01 -16.11
N SER A 63 0.84 20.41 -17.28
CA SER A 63 -0.12 19.51 -17.95
C SER A 63 -0.36 18.21 -17.17
N GLN A 64 0.66 17.66 -16.50
CA GLN A 64 0.48 16.53 -15.59
C GLN A 64 -0.53 16.88 -14.49
N GLY A 65 -0.35 17.98 -13.79
CA GLY A 65 -1.25 18.43 -12.72
C GLY A 65 -2.67 18.73 -13.22
N TYR A 66 -2.79 19.41 -14.36
CA TYR A 66 -4.08 19.73 -14.98
C TYR A 66 -4.89 18.48 -15.37
N LEU A 67 -4.24 17.52 -16.05
CA LEU A 67 -4.90 16.30 -16.54
C LEU A 67 -5.22 15.33 -15.38
N ALA A 68 -4.34 15.21 -14.41
CA ALA A 68 -4.58 14.37 -13.22
C ALA A 68 -5.75 14.93 -12.39
N ALA A 69 -5.81 16.25 -12.20
CA ALA A 69 -6.95 16.89 -11.53
C ALA A 69 -8.26 16.70 -12.32
N LYS A 70 -8.20 16.79 -13.65
CA LYS A 70 -9.36 16.55 -14.53
C LYS A 70 -9.90 15.12 -14.41
N ASP A 71 -9.01 14.13 -14.32
CA ASP A 71 -9.41 12.72 -14.18
C ASP A 71 -9.85 12.34 -12.75
N ARG A 72 -9.37 13.06 -11.71
CA ARG A 72 -9.43 12.61 -10.32
C ARG A 72 -9.81 13.70 -9.30
N LEU A 73 -10.59 14.72 -9.70
CA LEU A 73 -10.80 15.93 -8.89
C LEU A 73 -11.27 15.66 -7.45
N PHE A 74 -12.19 14.71 -7.25
CA PHE A 74 -12.64 14.37 -5.89
C PHE A 74 -11.52 13.76 -5.05
N GLN A 75 -10.70 12.89 -5.61
CA GLN A 75 -9.52 12.34 -4.94
C GLN A 75 -8.53 13.45 -4.55
N PHE A 76 -8.35 14.47 -5.42
CA PHE A 76 -7.53 15.65 -5.13
C PHE A 76 -8.09 16.47 -3.97
N GLU A 77 -9.40 16.69 -3.91
CA GLU A 77 -10.03 17.45 -2.82
C GLU A 77 -9.93 16.71 -1.48
N VAL A 78 -10.21 15.38 -1.47
CA VAL A 78 -10.06 14.55 -0.27
C VAL A 78 -8.61 14.57 0.20
N TRP A 79 -7.65 14.43 -0.74
CA TRP A 79 -6.22 14.50 -0.43
C TRP A 79 -5.83 15.82 0.20
N ARG A 80 -6.22 16.95 -0.43
CA ARG A 80 -5.95 18.30 0.08
C ARG A 80 -6.47 18.46 1.51
N ARG A 81 -7.72 18.05 1.77
CA ARG A 81 -8.32 18.20 3.12
C ARG A 81 -7.61 17.32 4.16
N ARG A 82 -7.24 16.11 3.77
CA ARG A 82 -6.43 15.23 4.62
C ARG A 82 -5.05 15.81 4.91
N ALA A 83 -4.43 16.41 3.90
CA ALA A 83 -3.09 17.00 3.99
C ALA A 83 -3.06 18.27 4.87
N THR A 84 -4.14 19.06 4.85
CA THR A 84 -4.20 20.37 5.52
C THR A 84 -4.97 20.36 6.84
N GLY A 85 -5.55 19.22 7.24
CA GLY A 85 -6.40 19.17 8.44
C GLY A 85 -7.62 20.10 8.33
N THR A 86 -8.41 19.96 7.25
CA THR A 86 -9.60 20.77 6.95
C THR A 86 -10.84 19.92 6.63
N LEU A 87 -10.86 18.67 7.11
CA LEU A 87 -12.04 17.81 6.95
C LEU A 87 -13.22 18.27 7.81
N ALA A 88 -12.96 18.85 8.98
CA ALA A 88 -14.00 19.37 9.86
C ALA A 88 -14.82 20.50 9.21
N GLU A 89 -14.28 21.22 8.21
CA GLU A 89 -15.02 22.22 7.44
C GLU A 89 -16.21 21.63 6.66
N ILE A 90 -16.13 20.35 6.29
CA ILE A 90 -17.17 19.66 5.50
C ILE A 90 -17.91 18.57 6.27
N LEU A 91 -17.27 17.93 7.25
CA LEU A 91 -17.79 16.79 8.01
C LEU A 91 -18.21 17.16 9.45
N GLY A 92 -17.92 18.39 9.90
CA GLY A 92 -18.26 18.86 11.23
C GLY A 92 -17.41 18.23 12.34
N PRO A 93 -17.94 18.21 13.58
CA PRO A 93 -17.17 17.85 14.80
C PRO A 93 -16.52 16.47 14.76
N LYS A 94 -17.06 15.49 14.02
CA LYS A 94 -16.51 14.12 13.93
C LYS A 94 -15.12 14.05 13.29
N ALA A 95 -14.74 15.05 12.50
CA ALA A 95 -13.42 15.13 11.88
C ALA A 95 -12.44 16.01 12.68
N LEU A 96 -12.90 16.68 13.75
CA LEU A 96 -12.11 17.68 14.48
C LEU A 96 -10.82 17.09 15.09
N GLU A 97 -10.90 15.96 15.79
CA GLU A 97 -9.73 15.34 16.42
C GLU A 97 -8.70 14.88 15.39
N ARG A 98 -9.17 14.41 14.23
CA ARG A 98 -8.29 14.09 13.12
C ARG A 98 -7.55 15.33 12.60
N ASP A 99 -8.27 16.43 12.38
CA ASP A 99 -7.68 17.68 11.88
C ASP A 99 -6.70 18.27 12.89
N LYS A 100 -6.98 18.20 14.20
CA LYS A 100 -6.02 18.54 15.27
C LYS A 100 -4.73 17.73 15.14
N GLY A 101 -4.84 16.41 14.97
CA GLY A 101 -3.67 15.54 14.79
C GLY A 101 -2.88 15.86 13.52
N VAL A 102 -3.56 16.06 12.37
CA VAL A 102 -2.91 16.46 11.11
C VAL A 102 -2.10 17.73 11.28
N ARG A 103 -2.68 18.75 11.92
CA ARG A 103 -2.00 20.05 12.13
C ARG A 103 -0.89 19.98 13.17
N LEU A 104 -1.00 19.11 14.16
CA LEU A 104 0.09 18.84 15.12
C LEU A 104 1.31 18.27 14.41
N PHE A 105 1.10 17.29 13.49
CA PHE A 105 2.16 16.59 12.75
C PHE A 105 2.48 17.23 11.38
N GLN A 106 2.05 18.46 11.14
CA GLN A 106 2.32 19.15 9.89
C GLN A 106 3.81 19.56 9.79
N PHE A 107 4.42 19.36 8.62
CA PHE A 107 5.73 19.92 8.31
C PHE A 107 5.71 21.45 8.31
N ARG A 108 6.66 22.06 9.02
CA ARG A 108 6.79 23.53 9.17
C ARG A 108 8.17 24.06 8.81
N GLY A 109 8.92 23.29 8.04
CA GLY A 109 10.26 23.66 7.59
C GLY A 109 10.27 24.65 6.42
N ASN A 110 11.45 24.90 5.89
CA ASN A 110 11.69 25.85 4.82
C ASN A 110 11.30 25.26 3.45
N LYS A 111 10.44 25.96 2.67
CA LYS A 111 9.99 25.55 1.33
C LYS A 111 11.16 25.21 0.38
N LYS A 112 12.16 26.08 0.31
CA LYS A 112 13.27 25.90 -0.64
C LYS A 112 14.13 24.70 -0.26
N GLU A 113 14.41 24.51 1.02
CA GLU A 113 15.16 23.36 1.53
C GLU A 113 14.41 22.05 1.23
N GLU A 114 13.13 22.00 1.57
CA GLU A 114 12.25 20.86 1.30
C GLU A 114 12.23 20.50 -0.17
N LEU A 115 11.87 21.44 -1.05
CA LEU A 115 11.66 21.14 -2.46
C LEU A 115 12.96 20.90 -3.23
N SER A 116 14.07 21.56 -2.85
CA SER A 116 15.38 21.29 -3.48
C SER A 116 15.97 19.93 -3.11
N HIS A 117 15.51 19.34 -1.99
CA HIS A 117 15.87 17.97 -1.63
C HIS A 117 15.46 16.97 -2.73
N TYR A 118 14.23 17.07 -3.22
CA TYR A 118 13.67 16.13 -4.19
C TYR A 118 14.23 16.32 -5.61
N HIS A 119 14.52 17.55 -5.99
CA HIS A 119 15.13 17.85 -7.30
C HIS A 119 15.76 19.25 -7.26
N PRO A 120 16.89 19.52 -7.98
CA PRO A 120 17.48 20.86 -8.04
C PRO A 120 16.51 21.95 -8.49
N LYS A 121 15.50 21.60 -9.29
CA LYS A 121 14.41 22.46 -9.75
C LYS A 121 13.06 22.11 -9.08
N GLY A 122 13.09 21.48 -7.90
CA GLY A 122 11.88 20.97 -7.25
C GLY A 122 10.82 22.05 -7.01
N GLU A 123 11.24 23.27 -6.66
CA GLU A 123 10.31 24.39 -6.49
C GLU A 123 9.56 24.72 -7.80
N GLN A 124 10.27 24.82 -8.94
CA GLN A 124 9.67 25.12 -10.23
C GLN A 124 8.73 23.99 -10.69
N ILE A 125 9.12 22.73 -10.47
CA ILE A 125 8.32 21.57 -10.84
C ILE A 125 7.02 21.50 -10.04
N VAL A 126 7.12 21.64 -8.72
CA VAL A 126 5.95 21.57 -7.84
C VAL A 126 5.02 22.78 -8.07
N ASP A 127 5.56 23.99 -8.24
CA ASP A 127 4.76 25.17 -8.53
C ASP A 127 4.04 25.05 -9.89
N ALA A 128 4.67 24.48 -10.93
CA ALA A 128 4.04 24.21 -12.22
C ALA A 128 2.89 23.17 -12.10
N PHE A 129 3.14 22.07 -11.40
CA PHE A 129 2.14 21.04 -11.13
C PHE A 129 0.92 21.62 -10.40
N VAL A 130 1.14 22.33 -9.29
CA VAL A 130 0.08 22.99 -8.49
C VAL A 130 -0.69 24.00 -9.33
N LYS A 131 -0.01 24.75 -10.20
CA LYS A 131 -0.66 25.71 -11.11
C LYS A 131 -1.58 25.00 -12.11
N GLY A 132 -1.16 23.85 -12.64
CA GLY A 132 -1.98 23.00 -13.51
C GLY A 132 -3.25 22.51 -12.80
N VAL A 133 -3.10 21.96 -11.59
CA VAL A 133 -4.22 21.55 -10.73
C VAL A 133 -5.19 22.71 -10.50
N ASN A 134 -4.67 23.87 -10.09
CA ASN A 134 -5.49 25.04 -9.78
C ASN A 134 -6.18 25.64 -11.01
N THR A 135 -5.58 25.50 -12.19
CA THR A 135 -6.22 25.94 -13.44
C THR A 135 -7.48 25.12 -13.70
N TYR A 136 -7.43 23.79 -13.57
CA TYR A 136 -8.61 22.96 -13.71
C TYR A 136 -9.66 23.24 -12.62
N ILE A 137 -9.24 23.43 -11.37
CA ILE A 137 -10.14 23.83 -10.27
C ILE A 137 -10.86 25.14 -10.61
N SER A 138 -10.15 26.14 -11.18
CA SER A 138 -10.76 27.41 -11.59
C SER A 138 -11.84 27.21 -12.66
N GLU A 139 -11.56 26.38 -13.69
CA GLU A 139 -12.53 26.05 -14.75
C GLU A 139 -13.80 25.41 -14.18
N VAL A 140 -13.66 24.46 -13.25
CA VAL A 140 -14.78 23.80 -12.59
C VAL A 140 -15.57 24.74 -11.68
N ARG A 141 -14.90 25.67 -10.98
CA ARG A 141 -15.58 26.68 -10.14
C ARG A 141 -16.34 27.70 -10.97
N GLU A 142 -15.83 28.05 -12.15
CA GLU A 142 -16.52 28.92 -13.12
C GLU A 142 -17.68 28.21 -13.82
N ASN A 143 -17.52 26.92 -14.13
CA ASN A 143 -18.57 26.11 -14.76
C ASN A 143 -18.88 24.87 -13.93
N GLN A 144 -19.84 24.97 -13.00
CA GLN A 144 -20.22 23.90 -12.08
C GLN A 144 -20.89 22.69 -12.74
N GLU A 145 -21.19 22.73 -14.04
CA GLU A 145 -21.62 21.55 -14.81
C GLU A 145 -20.51 20.51 -14.88
N LEU A 146 -19.24 20.96 -14.85
CA LEU A 146 -18.05 20.10 -14.83
C LEU A 146 -17.77 19.44 -13.48
N LEU A 147 -18.52 19.81 -12.41
CA LEU A 147 -18.33 19.22 -11.08
C LEU A 147 -18.64 17.72 -11.09
N PRO A 148 -17.73 16.85 -10.66
CA PRO A 148 -18.01 15.47 -10.37
C PRO A 148 -19.19 15.29 -9.41
N PHE A 149 -19.85 14.12 -9.47
CA PHE A 149 -21.07 13.88 -8.69
C PHE A 149 -20.84 13.98 -7.17
N GLU A 150 -19.66 13.64 -6.70
CA GLU A 150 -19.30 13.66 -5.28
C GLU A 150 -19.40 15.07 -4.67
N PHE A 151 -18.97 16.08 -5.43
CA PHE A 151 -19.09 17.47 -4.99
C PHE A 151 -20.55 17.89 -4.85
N LYS A 152 -21.39 17.45 -5.78
CA LYS A 152 -22.85 17.69 -5.74
C LYS A 152 -23.49 16.91 -4.59
N ALA A 153 -23.02 15.67 -4.36
CA ALA A 153 -23.47 14.82 -3.28
C ALA A 153 -23.21 15.43 -1.90
N LEU A 154 -22.00 15.98 -1.72
CA LEU A 154 -21.55 16.59 -0.45
C LEU A 154 -21.90 18.06 -0.31
N GLY A 155 -22.35 18.73 -1.37
CA GLY A 155 -22.66 20.16 -1.38
C GLY A 155 -21.43 21.06 -1.20
N ILE A 156 -20.26 20.64 -1.75
CA ILE A 156 -18.99 21.35 -1.62
C ILE A 156 -18.42 21.75 -2.98
N LEU A 157 -17.43 22.63 -2.97
CA LEU A 157 -16.63 23.01 -4.14
C LEU A 157 -15.16 22.60 -3.92
N PRO A 158 -14.40 22.28 -4.98
CA PRO A 158 -12.97 22.05 -4.85
C PRO A 158 -12.24 23.32 -4.45
N GLU A 159 -11.28 23.21 -3.54
CA GLU A 159 -10.46 24.33 -3.08
C GLU A 159 -9.05 24.28 -3.71
N TYR A 160 -8.42 25.46 -3.79
CA TYR A 160 -7.11 25.61 -4.39
C TYR A 160 -6.01 24.89 -3.62
N TRP A 161 -5.05 24.36 -4.36
CA TRP A 161 -3.87 23.68 -3.86
C TRP A 161 -2.73 24.66 -3.61
N THR A 162 -1.89 24.32 -2.68
CA THR A 162 -0.60 24.93 -2.42
C THR A 162 0.51 23.88 -2.46
N TRP A 163 1.76 24.28 -2.43
CA TRP A 163 2.89 23.35 -2.42
C TRP A 163 2.88 22.45 -1.18
N GLU A 164 2.37 22.94 -0.04
CA GLU A 164 2.26 22.18 1.21
C GLU A 164 1.39 20.93 1.05
N VAL A 165 0.40 20.97 0.18
CA VAL A 165 -0.44 19.79 -0.10
C VAL A 165 0.38 18.69 -0.78
N VAL A 166 1.25 19.06 -1.73
CA VAL A 166 2.11 18.12 -2.46
C VAL A 166 3.12 17.44 -1.52
N ILE A 167 3.70 18.21 -0.59
CA ILE A 167 4.72 17.70 0.33
C ILE A 167 4.14 17.13 1.63
N SER A 168 2.83 16.95 1.73
CA SER A 168 2.21 16.51 2.98
C SER A 168 2.67 15.12 3.42
N ARG A 169 2.75 14.92 4.75
CA ARG A 169 3.22 13.68 5.39
C ARG A 169 2.10 12.68 5.69
N HIS A 170 0.87 12.95 5.29
CA HIS A 170 -0.30 12.13 5.67
C HIS A 170 -0.34 10.72 5.04
N GLN A 171 0.55 10.43 4.12
CA GLN A 171 0.70 9.09 3.51
C GLN A 171 1.70 8.19 4.21
N GLY A 172 2.07 8.48 5.44
CA GLY A 172 3.03 7.64 6.16
C GLY A 172 2.72 6.15 5.99
N LEU A 173 3.65 5.42 5.37
CA LEU A 173 3.59 3.96 5.22
C LEU A 173 4.30 3.26 6.37
N LEU A 174 4.92 4.03 7.26
CA LEU A 174 5.74 3.55 8.35
C LEU A 174 5.17 4.12 9.64
N GLU A 175 4.44 3.28 10.34
CA GLU A 175 3.80 3.56 11.61
C GLU A 175 4.34 2.54 12.60
N ASN A 176 5.24 2.95 13.50
CA ASN A 176 5.73 2.04 14.51
C ASN A 176 5.51 2.51 15.95
N VAL A 177 5.25 3.79 16.16
CA VAL A 177 5.03 4.35 17.50
C VAL A 177 3.82 3.73 18.22
N GLU A 178 2.77 3.33 17.49
CA GLU A 178 1.66 2.57 18.08
C GLU A 178 2.11 1.16 18.49
N ASP A 179 3.04 0.57 17.76
CA ASP A 179 3.59 -0.75 18.09
C ASP A 179 4.54 -0.66 19.28
N GLU A 180 5.36 0.41 19.39
CA GLU A 180 6.15 0.66 20.58
C GLU A 180 5.27 0.65 21.84
N LEU A 181 4.11 1.32 21.80
CA LEU A 181 3.17 1.35 22.92
C LEU A 181 2.59 -0.04 23.22
N LYS A 182 2.21 -0.81 22.19
CA LYS A 182 1.71 -2.18 22.34
C LYS A 182 2.79 -3.09 22.93
N TYR A 183 4.00 -3.04 22.38
CA TYR A 183 5.13 -3.82 22.93
C TYR A 183 5.44 -3.43 24.38
N ALA A 184 5.43 -2.15 24.70
CA ALA A 184 5.63 -1.68 26.07
C ALA A 184 4.57 -2.22 27.04
N ARG A 185 3.28 -2.20 26.64
CA ARG A 185 2.19 -2.78 27.42
C ARG A 185 2.38 -4.27 27.65
N VAL A 186 2.71 -5.00 26.59
CA VAL A 186 2.95 -6.46 26.67
C VAL A 186 4.16 -6.74 27.55
N VAL A 187 5.31 -6.11 27.29
CA VAL A 187 6.55 -6.32 28.06
C VAL A 187 6.37 -5.96 29.54
N SER A 188 5.64 -4.87 29.83
CA SER A 188 5.38 -4.45 31.22
C SER A 188 4.58 -5.45 32.05
N GLN A 189 3.79 -6.31 31.39
CA GLN A 189 2.91 -7.30 32.03
C GLN A 189 3.52 -8.72 32.07
N ILE A 190 4.22 -9.14 31.02
CA ILE A 190 4.71 -10.52 30.89
C ILE A 190 6.24 -10.64 30.83
N GLY A 191 6.94 -9.51 30.80
CA GLY A 191 8.41 -9.45 30.71
C GLY A 191 8.95 -9.68 29.29
N SER A 192 10.20 -9.22 29.08
CA SER A 192 10.85 -9.23 27.76
C SER A 192 11.10 -10.65 27.21
N GLU A 193 11.46 -11.60 28.06
CA GLU A 193 11.79 -12.97 27.65
C GLU A 193 10.58 -13.73 27.07
N LEU A 194 9.40 -13.59 27.69
CA LEU A 194 8.20 -14.20 27.14
C LEU A 194 7.71 -13.45 25.89
N ALA A 195 7.80 -12.12 25.88
CA ALA A 195 7.46 -11.31 24.71
C ALA A 195 8.29 -11.72 23.49
N LYS A 196 9.60 -11.90 23.60
CA LYS A 196 10.47 -12.38 22.51
C LYS A 196 10.09 -13.74 21.98
N LYS A 197 9.58 -14.65 22.82
CA LYS A 197 9.08 -15.96 22.39
C LYS A 197 7.81 -15.85 21.58
N LEU A 198 6.92 -14.91 21.91
CA LEU A 198 5.62 -14.73 21.27
C LEU A 198 5.71 -13.95 19.95
N TYR A 199 6.44 -12.84 19.95
CA TYR A 199 6.68 -12.04 18.74
C TYR A 199 7.72 -12.70 17.83
N TYR A 200 7.67 -12.39 16.55
CA TYR A 200 8.67 -12.83 15.58
C TYR A 200 9.55 -11.66 15.15
N PHE A 201 10.76 -11.62 15.70
CA PHE A 201 11.79 -10.68 15.31
C PHE A 201 12.83 -11.34 14.41
N HIS A 202 13.45 -10.58 13.53
CA HIS A 202 14.44 -11.06 12.57
C HIS A 202 15.43 -9.92 12.21
N PRO A 203 16.74 -10.13 12.10
CA PRO A 203 17.45 -11.44 12.19
C PRO A 203 17.73 -11.91 13.61
N ASN A 204 17.63 -11.04 14.60
CA ASN A 204 17.90 -11.29 16.02
C ASN A 204 16.76 -10.72 16.86
N ASP A 205 16.67 -11.19 18.12
CA ASP A 205 15.80 -10.56 19.11
C ASP A 205 16.33 -9.19 19.51
N PRO A 206 15.45 -8.16 19.56
CA PRO A 206 15.81 -6.81 20.00
C PRO A 206 16.02 -6.73 21.52
N ASN A 207 16.62 -5.61 21.97
CA ASN A 207 16.53 -5.22 23.37
C ASN A 207 15.09 -4.72 23.66
N LEU A 208 14.37 -5.42 24.55
CA LEU A 208 13.02 -5.10 25.01
C LEU A 208 13.01 -4.78 26.52
N GLU A 209 13.95 -3.98 26.99
CA GLU A 209 13.98 -3.49 28.35
C GLU A 209 13.37 -2.08 28.42
N LEU A 210 12.27 -1.94 29.17
CA LEU A 210 11.67 -0.62 29.44
C LEU A 210 12.63 0.23 30.27
N PRO A 211 12.92 1.47 29.87
CA PRO A 211 13.75 2.38 30.66
C PRO A 211 13.17 2.64 32.05
N GLU A 212 14.06 2.69 33.08
CA GLU A 212 13.66 3.21 34.39
C GLU A 212 13.16 4.65 34.26
N GLY A 213 12.06 5.00 34.92
CA GLY A 213 11.48 6.34 34.86
C GLY A 213 10.23 6.46 33.95
N ILE A 214 9.87 5.43 33.23
CA ILE A 214 8.58 5.35 32.51
C ILE A 214 7.55 4.64 33.41
N PRO A 215 6.55 5.34 33.95
CA PRO A 215 5.53 4.72 34.80
C PRO A 215 4.66 3.76 34.00
N GLN A 216 4.47 2.54 34.53
CA GLN A 216 3.62 1.55 33.84
C GLN A 216 2.18 2.07 33.60
N GLU A 217 1.61 2.83 34.56
CA GLU A 217 0.27 3.40 34.43
C GLU A 217 0.13 4.38 33.26
N LEU A 218 1.20 5.07 32.86
CA LEU A 218 1.23 5.95 31.70
C LEU A 218 0.96 5.17 30.40
N LEU A 219 1.53 3.97 30.27
CA LEU A 219 1.40 3.14 29.07
C LEU A 219 -0.05 2.72 28.77
N PHE A 220 -0.92 2.69 29.79
CA PHE A 220 -2.34 2.29 29.63
C PHE A 220 -3.28 3.49 29.47
N LYS A 221 -2.77 4.71 29.40
CA LYS A 221 -3.54 5.92 29.03
C LYS A 221 -3.57 6.05 27.48
N ASP A 222 -4.41 6.93 26.97
CA ASP A 222 -4.52 7.21 25.54
C ASP A 222 -3.49 8.27 25.11
N ILE A 223 -2.20 7.91 25.27
CA ILE A 223 -1.07 8.84 25.12
C ILE A 223 -0.73 9.16 23.67
N LEU A 224 -1.29 8.42 22.70
CA LEU A 224 -1.10 8.63 21.27
C LEU A 224 -2.35 9.12 20.56
N ALA A 225 -3.42 9.55 21.27
CA ALA A 225 -4.69 9.94 20.66
C ALA A 225 -4.58 10.90 19.46
N PRO A 226 -3.76 11.98 19.48
CA PRO A 226 -3.57 12.87 18.34
C PRO A 226 -2.89 12.15 17.15
N TYR A 227 -1.91 11.28 17.41
CA TYR A 227 -1.20 10.49 16.40
C TYR A 227 -2.15 9.49 15.75
N THR A 228 -2.86 8.68 16.54
CA THR A 228 -3.85 7.72 16.06
C THR A 228 -4.97 8.41 15.27
N SER A 229 -5.45 9.58 15.75
CA SER A 229 -6.49 10.35 15.06
C SER A 229 -6.01 10.89 13.71
N PHE A 230 -4.78 11.36 13.60
CA PHE A 230 -4.13 11.78 12.35
C PHE A 230 -4.12 10.66 11.30
N ARG A 231 -3.92 9.42 11.72
CA ARG A 231 -3.81 8.23 10.85
C ARG A 231 -5.15 7.63 10.44
N LYS A 232 -6.24 7.88 11.15
CA LYS A 232 -7.56 7.31 10.86
C LYS A 232 -7.99 7.51 9.41
N GLY A 233 -8.58 6.47 8.83
CA GLY A 233 -9.23 6.51 7.53
C GLY A 233 -10.37 7.54 7.49
N LEU A 234 -10.72 8.00 6.30
CA LEU A 234 -11.88 8.88 6.10
C LEU A 234 -13.14 8.02 5.96
N THR A 235 -14.17 8.35 6.74
CA THR A 235 -15.49 7.75 6.62
C THR A 235 -16.55 8.84 6.44
N PHE A 236 -17.51 8.57 5.55
CA PHE A 236 -18.71 9.41 5.38
C PHE A 236 -19.90 8.77 6.09
N GLU A 237 -20.80 9.62 6.54
CA GLU A 237 -22.06 9.22 7.15
C GLU A 237 -23.24 9.67 6.27
N ALA A 238 -24.42 9.08 6.49
CA ALA A 238 -25.59 9.37 5.67
C ALA A 238 -25.93 10.87 5.62
N GLU A 239 -25.69 11.58 6.73
CA GLU A 239 -25.97 13.01 6.87
C GLU A 239 -25.03 13.90 6.03
N ASP A 240 -23.87 13.40 5.65
CA ASP A 240 -22.89 14.17 4.85
C ASP A 240 -23.35 14.35 3.40
N VAL A 241 -24.20 13.46 2.90
CA VAL A 241 -24.67 13.48 1.51
C VAL A 241 -26.10 14.00 1.38
N ALA A 242 -26.41 14.52 0.19
CA ALA A 242 -27.74 15.05 -0.13
C ALA A 242 -28.83 13.97 0.02
N LEU A 243 -29.97 14.34 0.61
CA LEU A 243 -31.07 13.43 0.93
C LEU A 243 -31.57 12.62 -0.30
N ALA A 244 -31.57 13.24 -1.49
CA ALA A 244 -32.09 12.62 -2.72
C ALA A 244 -31.31 11.38 -3.18
N ILE A 245 -30.04 11.23 -2.77
CA ILE A 245 -29.16 10.13 -3.18
C ILE A 245 -28.71 9.26 -1.97
N ARG A 246 -29.17 9.62 -0.78
CA ARG A 246 -28.82 8.96 0.47
C ARG A 246 -29.38 7.56 0.54
N ASN A 247 -28.60 6.66 1.15
CA ASN A 247 -29.13 5.35 1.54
C ASN A 247 -30.15 5.49 2.69
N THR A 248 -31.39 5.09 2.43
CA THR A 248 -32.47 5.04 3.42
C THR A 248 -33.06 3.64 3.57
N ASP A 249 -32.51 2.65 2.91
CA ASP A 249 -32.91 1.25 2.95
C ASP A 249 -32.31 0.57 4.19
N ALA A 250 -33.18 0.12 5.10
CA ALA A 250 -32.76 -0.48 6.35
C ALA A 250 -31.99 -1.80 6.17
N ASP A 251 -32.36 -2.59 5.17
CA ASP A 251 -31.68 -3.87 4.89
C ASP A 251 -30.28 -3.61 4.32
N LEU A 252 -30.15 -2.64 3.42
CA LEU A 252 -28.87 -2.22 2.89
C LEU A 252 -27.96 -1.58 3.96
N ILE A 253 -28.51 -0.82 4.90
CA ILE A 253 -27.76 -0.27 6.04
C ILE A 253 -27.23 -1.42 6.93
N ALA A 254 -28.06 -2.43 7.19
CA ALA A 254 -27.66 -3.59 7.97
C ALA A 254 -26.55 -4.40 7.26
N GLU A 255 -26.65 -4.59 5.95
CA GLU A 255 -25.61 -5.22 5.12
C GLU A 255 -24.28 -4.46 5.20
N GLN A 256 -24.32 -3.13 5.10
CA GLN A 256 -23.12 -2.29 5.23
C GLN A 256 -22.49 -2.38 6.63
N GLN A 257 -23.30 -2.48 7.67
CA GLN A 257 -22.79 -2.66 9.03
C GLN A 257 -22.14 -4.03 9.21
N ALA A 258 -22.76 -5.09 8.69
CA ALA A 258 -22.20 -6.44 8.71
C ALA A 258 -20.86 -6.50 7.97
N PHE A 259 -20.77 -5.87 6.79
CA PHE A 259 -19.53 -5.76 6.03
C PHE A 259 -18.41 -5.06 6.81
N LYS A 260 -18.69 -3.93 7.46
CA LYS A 260 -17.72 -3.22 8.32
C LYS A 260 -17.23 -4.06 9.50
N LEU A 261 -18.13 -4.86 10.10
CA LEU A 261 -17.77 -5.75 11.19
C LEU A 261 -16.85 -6.87 10.71
N GLU A 262 -17.13 -7.44 9.54
CA GLU A 262 -16.28 -8.47 8.94
C GLU A 262 -14.90 -7.91 8.56
N GLU A 263 -14.81 -6.72 7.96
CA GLU A 263 -13.52 -6.07 7.68
C GLU A 263 -12.70 -5.85 8.96
N LYS A 264 -13.35 -5.41 10.02
CA LYS A 264 -12.70 -5.19 11.32
C LYS A 264 -12.17 -6.48 11.94
N GLU A 265 -12.85 -7.61 11.76
CA GLU A 265 -12.42 -8.92 12.27
C GLU A 265 -11.05 -9.33 11.75
N TYR A 266 -10.73 -8.97 10.49
CA TYR A 266 -9.47 -9.33 9.85
C TYR A 266 -8.42 -8.20 9.88
N GLN A 267 -8.72 -7.04 10.43
CA GLN A 267 -7.84 -5.86 10.42
C GLN A 267 -6.48 -6.14 11.07
N ASP A 268 -6.45 -6.88 12.18
CA ASP A 268 -5.20 -7.25 12.86
C ASP A 268 -4.31 -8.21 12.05
N PHE A 269 -4.93 -9.00 11.16
CA PHE A 269 -4.21 -9.87 10.24
C PHE A 269 -3.66 -9.10 9.03
N GLU A 270 -4.36 -8.05 8.59
CA GLU A 270 -4.06 -7.28 7.38
C GLU A 270 -2.94 -6.26 7.58
N LYS A 271 -2.63 -5.87 8.81
CA LYS A 271 -1.58 -4.86 9.08
C LYS A 271 -0.25 -5.20 8.42
N TYR A 272 0.13 -6.47 8.42
CA TYR A 272 1.36 -6.96 7.81
C TYR A 272 1.19 -7.48 6.38
N ASP A 273 -0.03 -7.42 5.85
CA ASP A 273 -0.39 -7.92 4.53
C ASP A 273 -0.28 -6.85 3.45
N ILE A 274 -0.30 -5.57 3.84
CA ILE A 274 0.03 -4.46 2.95
C ILE A 274 1.51 -4.56 2.62
N GLY A 275 1.81 -4.77 1.35
CA GLY A 275 3.18 -5.02 0.96
C GLY A 275 3.40 -4.73 -0.52
N SER A 276 4.27 -5.49 -1.12
CA SER A 276 4.62 -5.39 -2.54
C SER A 276 5.46 -6.59 -2.93
N ASN A 277 5.59 -6.86 -4.24
CA ASN A 277 6.68 -7.68 -4.74
C ASN A 277 7.46 -6.89 -5.77
N ASN A 278 8.77 -7.09 -5.83
CA ASN A 278 9.55 -6.73 -6.99
C ASN A 278 10.66 -7.74 -7.24
N TRP A 279 11.12 -7.80 -8.47
CA TRP A 279 12.32 -8.51 -8.85
C TRP A 279 12.94 -7.93 -10.09
N VAL A 280 14.24 -8.14 -10.21
CA VAL A 280 14.99 -7.94 -11.44
C VAL A 280 15.78 -9.20 -11.76
N ILE A 281 15.78 -9.59 -13.03
CA ILE A 281 16.57 -10.71 -13.54
C ILE A 281 17.57 -10.21 -14.59
N SER A 282 18.77 -10.80 -14.60
CA SER A 282 19.80 -10.48 -15.60
C SER A 282 19.44 -11.04 -16.98
N GLY A 283 20.08 -10.54 -18.01
CA GLY A 283 19.90 -11.03 -19.39
C GLY A 283 20.19 -12.53 -19.56
N ASP A 284 21.03 -13.12 -18.71
CA ASP A 284 21.26 -14.58 -18.73
C ASP A 284 20.03 -15.39 -18.31
N LYS A 285 19.14 -14.78 -17.55
CA LYS A 285 17.88 -15.35 -17.05
C LYS A 285 16.67 -15.00 -17.92
N SER A 286 16.77 -14.06 -18.85
CA SER A 286 15.67 -13.63 -19.73
C SER A 286 15.76 -14.25 -21.12
N GLN A 287 14.63 -14.39 -21.79
CA GLN A 287 14.58 -14.87 -23.19
C GLN A 287 15.12 -13.83 -24.18
N SER A 288 14.90 -12.54 -23.92
CA SER A 288 15.42 -11.44 -24.73
C SER A 288 16.96 -11.34 -24.66
N GLY A 289 17.57 -11.84 -23.60
CA GLY A 289 18.98 -11.64 -23.33
C GLY A 289 19.30 -10.31 -22.64
N TYR A 290 18.27 -9.52 -22.28
CA TYR A 290 18.36 -8.25 -21.57
C TYR A 290 17.71 -8.36 -20.19
N PRO A 291 18.10 -7.54 -19.21
CA PRO A 291 17.45 -7.52 -17.91
C PRO A 291 15.95 -7.22 -17.99
N ILE A 292 15.19 -7.84 -17.09
CA ILE A 292 13.77 -7.58 -16.94
C ILE A 292 13.49 -7.16 -15.50
N MET A 293 12.73 -6.08 -15.33
CA MET A 293 12.18 -5.64 -14.04
C MET A 293 10.69 -5.96 -13.97
N ALA A 294 10.22 -6.45 -12.81
CA ALA A 294 8.81 -6.59 -12.49
C ALA A 294 8.51 -6.02 -11.11
N ASN A 295 7.38 -5.33 -10.97
CA ASN A 295 6.91 -4.78 -9.70
C ASN A 295 5.39 -4.77 -9.61
N ASP A 296 4.88 -5.10 -8.42
CA ASP A 296 3.47 -5.03 -8.06
C ASP A 296 3.32 -4.54 -6.61
N PRO A 297 3.10 -3.24 -6.40
CA PRO A 297 2.82 -2.70 -5.07
C PRO A 297 1.42 -3.10 -4.61
N HIS A 298 1.32 -3.62 -3.39
CA HIS A 298 0.06 -4.02 -2.79
C HIS A 298 -0.51 -2.87 -1.96
N ARG A 299 -1.64 -2.35 -2.38
CA ARG A 299 -2.32 -1.19 -1.78
C ARG A 299 -3.82 -1.40 -1.74
N LEU A 300 -4.52 -0.46 -1.10
CA LEU A 300 -5.97 -0.43 -1.06
C LEU A 300 -6.58 -0.57 -2.47
N HIS A 301 -7.53 -1.48 -2.61
CA HIS A 301 -8.38 -1.63 -3.77
C HIS A 301 -9.64 -0.78 -3.59
N ALA A 302 -9.73 0.29 -4.34
CA ALA A 302 -10.83 1.25 -4.26
C ALA A 302 -11.12 1.87 -5.62
N VAL A 303 -12.20 2.60 -5.71
CA VAL A 303 -12.57 3.44 -6.84
C VAL A 303 -12.59 4.89 -6.36
N PRO A 304 -11.86 5.79 -7.03
CA PRO A 304 -10.86 5.54 -8.08
C PRO A 304 -9.60 4.84 -7.54
N SER A 305 -8.81 4.29 -8.45
CA SER A 305 -7.51 3.67 -8.11
C SER A 305 -6.59 4.62 -7.36
N LEU A 306 -5.78 4.09 -6.44
CA LEU A 306 -4.72 4.88 -5.81
C LEU A 306 -3.68 5.34 -6.84
N ARG A 307 -3.28 4.44 -7.75
CA ARG A 307 -2.25 4.71 -8.75
C ARG A 307 -2.83 5.27 -10.04
N TYR A 308 -1.97 6.01 -10.76
CA TYR A 308 -2.28 6.68 -12.01
C TYR A 308 -1.09 6.54 -12.96
N TRP A 309 -1.34 6.01 -14.17
CA TRP A 309 -0.34 5.94 -15.22
C TRP A 309 -0.21 7.28 -15.95
N VAL A 310 1.03 7.67 -16.24
CA VAL A 310 1.32 8.85 -17.04
C VAL A 310 2.61 8.67 -17.82
N HIS A 311 2.71 9.26 -19.01
CA HIS A 311 3.93 9.40 -19.80
C HIS A 311 4.28 10.87 -19.92
N LEU A 312 5.48 11.23 -19.49
CA LEU A 312 6.01 12.59 -19.43
C LEU A 312 7.18 12.73 -20.42
N ASN A 313 7.00 13.50 -21.49
CA ASN A 313 8.01 13.74 -22.50
C ASN A 313 8.22 15.23 -22.73
N ALA A 314 9.45 15.72 -22.47
CA ALA A 314 9.92 17.07 -22.72
C ALA A 314 11.47 17.07 -22.78
N PRO A 315 12.15 18.16 -23.18
CA PRO A 315 13.61 18.19 -23.11
C PRO A 315 14.16 17.82 -21.73
N GLY A 316 14.90 16.73 -21.65
CA GLY A 316 15.45 16.14 -20.40
C GLY A 316 14.53 15.21 -19.64
N TRP A 317 13.33 14.95 -20.15
CA TRP A 317 12.32 14.06 -19.57
C TRP A 317 11.75 13.13 -20.65
N ASP A 318 11.77 11.83 -20.40
CA ASP A 318 11.09 10.82 -21.22
C ASP A 318 10.81 9.60 -20.35
N VAL A 319 9.77 9.68 -19.52
CA VAL A 319 9.49 8.70 -18.48
C VAL A 319 8.03 8.27 -18.49
N ILE A 320 7.79 6.97 -18.37
CA ILE A 320 6.44 6.40 -18.29
C ILE A 320 6.34 5.44 -17.11
N GLY A 321 5.20 5.48 -16.45
CA GLY A 321 4.91 4.56 -15.34
C GLY A 321 3.74 5.00 -14.49
N GLY A 322 3.69 4.52 -13.24
CA GLY A 322 2.65 4.82 -12.28
C GLY A 322 3.17 5.55 -11.05
N GLY A 323 2.30 6.37 -10.49
CA GLY A 323 2.49 7.09 -9.22
C GLY A 323 1.16 7.45 -8.63
N GLU A 324 1.16 8.17 -7.53
CA GLU A 324 -0.03 8.82 -7.03
C GLU A 324 -0.36 10.03 -7.93
N PRO A 325 -1.63 10.22 -8.35
CA PRO A 325 -1.99 11.31 -9.28
C PRO A 325 -1.73 12.71 -8.70
N VAL A 326 -1.56 12.81 -7.41
CA VAL A 326 -1.48 14.04 -6.61
C VAL A 326 -0.06 14.59 -6.43
N ILE A 327 0.95 13.91 -6.98
CA ILE A 327 2.36 14.34 -6.95
C ILE A 327 2.94 14.32 -8.36
N PRO A 328 3.92 15.23 -8.67
CA PRO A 328 4.60 15.23 -9.96
C PRO A 328 5.59 14.08 -10.10
N GLY A 329 5.85 13.65 -11.33
CA GLY A 329 6.81 12.60 -11.69
C GLY A 329 6.18 11.21 -11.78
N VAL A 330 7.04 10.18 -11.78
CA VAL A 330 6.70 8.76 -11.90
C VAL A 330 7.41 7.96 -10.79
N SER A 331 6.65 7.30 -9.92
CA SER A 331 7.25 6.55 -8.79
C SER A 331 7.80 5.18 -9.19
N ILE A 332 7.16 4.53 -10.17
CA ILE A 332 7.51 3.19 -10.66
C ILE A 332 7.42 3.22 -12.19
N GLY A 333 8.47 2.85 -12.91
CA GLY A 333 8.41 2.90 -14.35
C GLY A 333 9.75 2.70 -15.04
N HIS A 334 9.89 3.33 -16.21
CA HIS A 334 11.14 3.36 -16.98
C HIS A 334 11.26 4.67 -17.79
N ASN A 335 12.50 4.97 -18.20
CA ASN A 335 12.84 6.21 -18.91
C ASN A 335 13.66 6.00 -20.19
N GLY A 336 13.64 4.79 -20.78
CA GLY A 336 14.40 4.47 -21.97
C GLY A 336 15.89 4.12 -21.73
N PHE A 337 16.39 4.33 -20.50
CA PHE A 337 17.73 3.90 -20.06
C PHE A 337 17.63 2.73 -19.10
N GLY A 338 16.76 2.85 -18.10
CA GLY A 338 16.52 1.83 -17.11
C GLY A 338 15.07 1.81 -16.62
N ALA A 339 14.75 0.73 -15.92
CA ALA A 339 13.45 0.50 -15.27
C ALA A 339 13.67 0.31 -13.76
N TRP A 340 12.74 0.85 -12.96
CA TRP A 340 12.79 0.73 -11.50
C TRP A 340 11.44 0.39 -10.91
N GLY A 341 11.53 -0.25 -9.76
CA GLY A 341 10.38 -0.64 -8.94
C GLY A 341 10.72 -0.54 -7.47
N LEU A 342 9.70 -0.60 -6.64
CA LEU A 342 9.83 -0.42 -5.20
C LEU A 342 8.97 -1.42 -4.41
N THR A 343 9.46 -1.81 -3.24
CA THR A 343 8.68 -2.51 -2.21
C THR A 343 9.02 -1.95 -0.83
N ILE A 344 8.09 -1.99 0.10
CA ILE A 344 8.37 -1.52 1.47
C ILE A 344 9.58 -2.27 2.05
N PHE A 345 10.54 -1.48 2.56
CA PHE A 345 11.65 -1.94 3.39
C PHE A 345 11.38 -1.45 4.81
N SER A 346 10.99 -2.34 5.71
CA SER A 346 10.62 -1.98 7.06
C SER A 346 11.76 -1.23 7.77
N THR A 347 11.54 0.03 8.07
CA THR A 347 12.49 0.91 8.76
C THR A 347 11.76 1.65 9.85
N ASP A 348 12.22 1.48 11.07
CA ASP A 348 11.75 2.24 12.21
C ASP A 348 12.37 3.64 12.18
N ASN A 349 11.55 4.68 12.02
CA ASN A 349 11.95 6.08 11.91
C ASN A 349 11.15 7.03 12.82
N GLU A 350 10.58 6.48 13.86
CA GLU A 350 9.85 7.19 14.90
C GLU A 350 10.31 6.69 16.28
N ASP A 351 10.21 7.52 17.32
CA ASP A 351 10.36 7.13 18.72
C ASP A 351 9.37 7.89 19.61
N MET A 352 8.77 7.19 20.54
CA MET A 352 8.00 7.79 21.63
C MET A 352 8.95 8.28 22.72
N ARG A 353 8.92 9.60 23.00
CA ARG A 353 9.76 10.25 24.01
C ARG A 353 8.94 10.59 25.25
N VAL A 354 9.34 10.04 26.41
CA VAL A 354 8.70 10.32 27.70
C VAL A 354 9.56 11.30 28.51
N TYR A 355 8.96 12.42 28.92
CA TYR A 355 9.62 13.49 29.65
C TYR A 355 9.16 13.60 31.07
N ASP A 356 10.05 14.05 31.96
CA ASP A 356 9.68 14.61 33.24
C ASP A 356 9.23 16.06 33.06
N LEU A 357 8.11 16.44 33.69
CA LEU A 357 7.61 17.82 33.73
C LEU A 357 7.97 18.51 35.01
N HIS A 358 8.11 19.85 34.94
CA HIS A 358 8.34 20.66 36.12
C HIS A 358 7.09 20.62 37.02
N PRO A 359 7.25 20.34 38.33
CA PRO A 359 6.10 20.15 39.25
C PRO A 359 5.15 21.34 39.36
N GLU A 360 5.62 22.56 39.05
CA GLU A 360 4.83 23.79 39.12
C GLU A 360 4.44 24.35 37.74
N ASN A 361 4.93 23.73 36.64
CA ASN A 361 4.64 24.21 35.29
C ASN A 361 4.60 23.02 34.30
N PRO A 362 3.41 22.51 33.89
CA PRO A 362 3.29 21.35 33.01
C PRO A 362 3.76 21.61 31.57
N TYR A 363 4.13 22.83 31.23
CA TYR A 363 4.69 23.19 29.92
C TYR A 363 6.21 23.35 29.93
N GLN A 364 6.87 22.97 31.05
CA GLN A 364 8.32 22.86 31.14
C GLN A 364 8.74 21.41 31.30
N TYR A 365 9.65 20.95 30.45
CA TYR A 365 10.21 19.61 30.47
C TYR A 365 11.70 19.57 30.78
N PHE A 366 12.16 18.47 31.39
CA PHE A 366 13.57 18.27 31.72
C PHE A 366 14.35 17.71 30.52
N TYR A 367 15.43 18.39 30.11
CA TYR A 367 16.30 18.00 29.03
C TYR A 367 17.75 18.40 29.27
N LYS A 368 18.70 17.43 29.17
CA LYS A 368 20.16 17.64 29.36
C LYS A 368 20.49 18.45 30.59
N GLY A 369 19.86 18.11 31.72
CA GLY A 369 20.12 18.73 33.01
C GLY A 369 19.46 20.09 33.24
N GLN A 370 18.54 20.53 32.37
CA GLN A 370 17.87 21.82 32.46
C GLN A 370 16.38 21.71 32.20
N TRP A 371 15.58 22.57 32.80
CA TRP A 371 14.18 22.79 32.47
C TRP A 371 14.07 23.65 31.21
N LYS A 372 13.30 23.22 30.22
CA LYS A 372 13.00 23.94 28.97
C LYS A 372 11.51 24.15 28.84
N GLU A 373 11.12 25.32 28.33
CA GLU A 373 9.72 25.57 27.90
C GLU A 373 9.41 24.77 26.63
N MET A 374 8.17 24.29 26.51
CA MET A 374 7.65 23.80 25.24
C MET A 374 7.41 24.95 24.28
N ASP A 375 7.69 24.73 23.00
CA ASP A 375 7.29 25.68 21.94
C ASP A 375 5.77 25.57 21.71
N GLU A 376 5.10 26.73 21.58
CA GLU A 376 3.66 26.83 21.42
C GLU A 376 3.29 27.36 20.03
N ILE A 377 2.32 26.68 19.38
CA ILE A 377 1.72 27.16 18.13
C ILE A 377 0.21 27.26 18.31
N GLN A 378 -0.31 28.50 18.21
CA GLN A 378 -1.74 28.78 18.20
C GLN A 378 -2.32 28.48 16.82
N ASP A 379 -3.43 27.76 16.76
CA ASP A 379 -4.09 27.41 15.51
C ASP A 379 -5.61 27.52 15.63
N THR A 380 -6.29 27.57 14.48
CA THR A 380 -7.75 27.68 14.39
C THR A 380 -8.30 26.72 13.37
N ILE A 381 -9.20 25.85 13.79
CA ILE A 381 -9.87 24.89 12.91
C ILE A 381 -11.32 25.35 12.71
N LYS A 382 -11.70 25.51 11.44
CA LYS A 382 -13.09 25.76 11.07
C LYS A 382 -13.87 24.46 11.13
N VAL A 383 -15.06 24.51 11.75
CA VAL A 383 -15.93 23.35 11.93
C VAL A 383 -17.31 23.63 11.32
N LYS A 384 -17.77 22.76 10.41
CA LYS A 384 -19.07 22.91 9.76
C LYS A 384 -20.18 23.07 10.83
N ASP A 385 -21.02 24.08 10.66
CA ASP A 385 -22.18 24.37 11.50
C ASP A 385 -21.88 24.58 13.00
N GLN A 386 -20.63 24.90 13.34
CA GLN A 386 -20.15 25.17 14.70
C GLN A 386 -19.24 26.40 14.73
N PRO A 387 -19.00 27.03 15.89
CA PRO A 387 -17.94 28.01 16.06
C PRO A 387 -16.56 27.43 15.71
N ASP A 388 -15.63 28.29 15.30
CA ASP A 388 -14.24 27.92 15.09
C ASP A 388 -13.62 27.39 16.40
N GLU A 389 -12.83 26.34 16.29
CA GLU A 389 -12.08 25.74 17.41
C GLU A 389 -10.68 26.35 17.50
N TYR A 390 -10.33 26.88 18.65
CA TYR A 390 -9.02 27.47 18.94
C TYR A 390 -8.21 26.46 19.74
N ILE A 391 -7.03 26.10 19.23
CA ILE A 391 -6.17 25.09 19.81
C ILE A 391 -4.74 25.57 19.98
N THR A 392 -4.01 24.98 20.92
CA THR A 392 -2.58 25.19 21.09
C THR A 392 -1.87 23.85 20.88
N HIS A 393 -0.92 23.82 19.97
CA HIS A 393 -0.02 22.71 19.77
C HIS A 393 1.27 22.96 20.57
N TYR A 394 1.77 21.93 21.23
CA TYR A 394 2.99 21.98 22.01
C TYR A 394 4.08 21.12 21.37
N TYR A 395 5.31 21.56 21.44
CA TYR A 395 6.46 20.86 20.89
C TYR A 395 7.62 20.84 21.88
N THR A 396 8.30 19.70 21.94
CA THR A 396 9.61 19.59 22.59
C THR A 396 10.73 19.68 21.56
N VAL A 397 11.99 19.55 21.97
CA VAL A 397 13.14 19.43 21.05
C VAL A 397 13.05 18.21 20.13
N HIS A 398 12.27 17.18 20.51
CA HIS A 398 12.11 15.96 19.73
C HIS A 398 10.84 15.95 18.87
N GLY A 399 9.97 16.95 18.98
CA GLY A 399 8.80 17.05 18.14
C GLY A 399 7.47 17.25 18.86
N PRO A 400 6.35 16.93 18.22
CA PRO A 400 5.00 17.19 18.70
C PRO A 400 4.67 16.43 19.98
N VAL A 401 4.08 17.15 20.96
CA VAL A 401 3.60 16.61 22.24
C VAL A 401 2.19 16.05 22.01
N THR A 402 2.03 14.75 22.26
CA THR A 402 0.74 14.05 22.09
C THR A 402 -0.05 13.96 23.38
N PHE A 403 0.64 14.02 24.54
CA PHE A 403 0.00 13.86 25.85
C PHE A 403 0.77 14.59 26.96
N ILE A 404 0.02 15.19 27.88
CA ILE A 404 0.54 15.81 29.11
C ILE A 404 -0.24 15.21 30.27
N ASP A 405 0.48 14.70 31.27
CA ASP A 405 -0.07 14.12 32.49
C ASP A 405 0.44 14.90 33.70
N GLU A 406 -0.39 15.79 34.22
CA GLU A 406 -0.07 16.60 35.38
C GLU A 406 0.02 15.79 36.68
N ASP A 407 -0.76 14.69 36.80
CA ASP A 407 -0.77 13.84 37.99
C ASP A 407 0.56 13.05 38.13
N LEU A 408 1.06 12.57 36.98
CA LEU A 408 2.34 11.83 36.91
C LEU A 408 3.56 12.76 36.70
N ASN A 409 3.35 14.05 36.45
CA ASN A 409 4.36 14.99 35.99
C ASN A 409 5.12 14.43 34.75
N LYS A 410 4.40 13.93 33.77
CA LYS A 410 4.97 13.36 32.54
C LYS A 410 4.36 13.98 31.30
N ALA A 411 5.16 14.10 30.24
CA ALA A 411 4.66 14.35 28.88
C ALA A 411 5.17 13.28 27.93
N VAL A 412 4.41 13.09 26.84
CA VAL A 412 4.79 12.22 25.74
C VAL A 412 4.87 13.05 24.46
N ALA A 413 5.99 12.96 23.77
CA ALA A 413 6.13 13.51 22.41
C ALA A 413 6.52 12.38 21.44
N VAL A 414 6.26 12.59 20.16
CA VAL A 414 6.68 11.66 19.10
C VAL A 414 7.79 12.31 18.28
N GLU A 415 8.96 11.71 18.29
CA GLU A 415 10.07 12.09 17.42
C GLU A 415 9.91 11.37 16.08
N CYS A 416 9.77 12.14 15.00
CA CYS A 416 9.50 11.62 13.68
C CYS A 416 10.59 12.05 12.70
N ALA A 417 11.43 11.14 12.22
CA ALA A 417 12.43 11.43 11.19
C ALA A 417 11.79 11.89 9.86
N TRP A 418 10.55 11.51 9.59
CA TRP A 418 9.82 11.96 8.41
C TRP A 418 9.33 13.44 8.49
N LEU A 419 9.44 14.09 9.64
CA LEU A 419 9.25 15.55 9.74
C LEU A 419 10.49 16.35 9.34
N GLU A 420 11.63 15.70 9.14
CA GLU A 420 12.80 16.33 8.55
C GLU A 420 12.56 16.73 7.08
N PRO A 421 13.33 17.69 6.54
CA PRO A 421 13.31 17.99 5.11
C PRO A 421 13.55 16.74 4.26
N GLY A 422 12.75 16.58 3.21
CA GLY A 422 12.81 15.38 2.37
C GLY A 422 11.86 14.25 2.78
N GLY A 423 11.00 14.48 3.79
CA GLY A 423 10.04 13.47 4.27
C GLY A 423 8.73 13.38 3.47
N ALA A 424 8.55 14.08 2.35
CA ALA A 424 7.37 13.91 1.50
C ALA A 424 7.46 12.60 0.71
N PRO A 425 6.46 11.73 0.81
CA PRO A 425 6.50 10.41 0.18
C PRO A 425 6.64 10.49 -1.34
N TYR A 426 7.52 9.67 -1.90
CA TYR A 426 7.76 9.42 -3.33
C TYR A 426 8.30 10.59 -4.16
N LEU A 427 8.39 11.82 -3.66
CA LEU A 427 8.85 12.97 -4.46
C LEU A 427 10.32 12.87 -4.93
N ALA A 428 11.14 12.07 -4.26
CA ALA A 428 12.51 11.78 -4.72
C ALA A 428 12.54 11.05 -6.07
N SER A 429 11.42 10.49 -6.54
CA SER A 429 11.27 9.91 -7.88
C SER A 429 11.61 10.90 -8.99
N LEU A 430 11.41 12.21 -8.79
CA LEU A 430 11.83 13.25 -9.75
C LEU A 430 13.31 13.18 -10.12
N ARG A 431 14.19 12.70 -9.23
CA ARG A 431 15.60 12.44 -9.55
C ARG A 431 15.79 11.10 -10.27
N MET A 432 14.99 10.09 -9.88
CA MET A 432 15.03 8.75 -10.48
C MET A 432 14.55 8.78 -11.94
N ASP A 433 13.54 9.60 -12.24
CA ASP A 433 12.95 9.79 -13.57
C ASP A 433 13.98 10.20 -14.63
N GLN A 434 15.08 10.84 -14.22
CA GLN A 434 16.17 11.30 -15.11
C GLN A 434 17.44 10.45 -15.04
N SER A 435 17.48 9.40 -14.21
CA SER A 435 18.65 8.54 -14.06
C SER A 435 18.90 7.71 -15.32
N GLN A 436 20.16 7.65 -15.78
CA GLN A 436 20.57 6.95 -16.99
C GLN A 436 21.46 5.73 -16.72
N SER A 437 21.86 5.54 -15.46
CA SER A 437 22.71 4.43 -15.03
C SER A 437 22.37 4.00 -13.60
N TRP A 438 22.87 2.83 -13.19
CA TRP A 438 22.77 2.38 -11.81
C TRP A 438 23.36 3.39 -10.80
N GLU A 439 24.50 3.97 -11.12
CA GLU A 439 25.18 4.93 -10.25
C GLU A 439 24.32 6.19 -10.04
N GLU A 440 23.76 6.74 -11.11
CA GLU A 440 22.87 7.90 -11.04
C GLU A 440 21.56 7.57 -10.30
N PHE A 441 20.99 6.39 -10.56
CA PHE A 441 19.81 5.92 -9.85
C PHE A 441 20.09 5.74 -8.34
N ARG A 442 21.23 5.15 -8.00
CA ARG A 442 21.65 4.99 -6.61
C ARG A 442 21.93 6.32 -5.92
N ASP A 443 22.44 7.32 -6.66
CA ASP A 443 22.58 8.69 -6.16
C ASP A 443 21.21 9.36 -5.95
N ALA A 444 20.24 9.12 -6.82
CA ALA A 444 18.86 9.56 -6.66
C ALA A 444 18.21 8.91 -5.44
N CYS A 445 18.44 7.62 -5.21
CA CYS A 445 17.95 6.89 -4.03
C CYS A 445 18.39 7.52 -2.70
N ALA A 446 19.55 8.20 -2.65
CA ALA A 446 20.05 8.88 -1.46
C ALA A 446 19.13 10.01 -0.95
N TYR A 447 18.19 10.45 -1.77
CA TYR A 447 17.18 11.46 -1.44
C TYR A 447 15.80 10.87 -1.12
N ASN A 448 15.62 9.54 -1.19
CA ASN A 448 14.36 8.90 -0.86
C ASN A 448 14.27 8.61 0.64
N HIS A 449 13.86 9.61 1.42
CA HIS A 449 13.68 9.49 2.85
C HIS A 449 12.42 8.68 3.19
N ILE A 450 11.29 8.96 2.56
CA ILE A 450 9.99 8.33 2.81
C ILE A 450 9.26 8.00 1.49
N PRO A 451 8.61 6.84 1.42
CA PRO A 451 8.71 5.71 2.34
C PRO A 451 10.07 5.01 2.24
N ALA A 452 10.43 4.25 3.27
CA ALA A 452 11.59 3.37 3.17
C ALA A 452 11.27 2.20 2.23
N GLU A 453 12.11 2.01 1.21
CA GLU A 453 11.81 1.10 0.10
C GLU A 453 13.01 0.24 -0.29
N ASN A 454 12.71 -0.96 -0.80
CA ASN A 454 13.60 -1.77 -1.62
C ASN A 454 13.55 -1.26 -3.05
N MET A 455 14.43 -0.38 -3.44
CA MET A 455 14.51 0.13 -4.80
C MET A 455 15.29 -0.84 -5.69
N VAL A 456 14.66 -1.34 -6.74
CA VAL A 456 15.33 -2.18 -7.74
C VAL A 456 15.52 -1.42 -9.05
N TRP A 457 16.57 -1.78 -9.78
CA TRP A 457 16.97 -1.21 -11.07
C TRP A 457 17.36 -2.31 -12.06
N ALA A 458 16.95 -2.15 -13.30
CA ALA A 458 17.41 -2.93 -14.44
C ALA A 458 17.66 -2.00 -15.61
N ASP A 459 18.80 -2.13 -16.32
CA ASP A 459 19.13 -1.26 -17.42
C ASP A 459 19.49 -2.01 -18.72
N ARG A 460 19.53 -1.24 -19.80
CA ARG A 460 19.83 -1.74 -21.13
C ARG A 460 21.30 -2.18 -21.30
N ASP A 461 22.18 -1.71 -20.42
CA ASP A 461 23.59 -2.08 -20.40
C ASP A 461 23.84 -3.45 -19.75
N GLY A 462 22.80 -4.09 -19.25
CA GLY A 462 22.84 -5.45 -18.70
C GLY A 462 22.92 -5.49 -17.17
N ASN A 463 22.82 -4.36 -16.50
CA ASN A 463 22.96 -4.29 -15.05
C ASN A 463 21.62 -4.51 -14.34
N ILE A 464 21.70 -5.13 -13.15
CA ILE A 464 20.63 -5.23 -12.18
C ILE A 464 21.14 -4.76 -10.81
N GLY A 465 20.33 -3.98 -10.10
CA GLY A 465 20.72 -3.43 -8.80
C GLY A 465 19.56 -3.37 -7.80
N TRP A 466 19.92 -3.32 -6.52
CA TRP A 466 19.01 -3.08 -5.41
C TRP A 466 19.69 -2.18 -4.39
N GLN A 467 18.94 -1.18 -3.91
CA GLN A 467 19.32 -0.29 -2.81
C GLN A 467 18.15 -0.17 -1.83
N ALA A 468 18.38 -0.48 -0.56
CA ALA A 468 17.45 -0.14 0.51
C ALA A 468 17.50 1.37 0.78
N THR A 469 16.34 2.04 0.76
CA THR A 469 16.21 3.48 1.01
C THR A 469 15.45 3.77 2.31
N GLY A 470 15.32 5.03 2.67
CA GLY A 470 14.61 5.52 3.85
C GLY A 470 15.51 6.19 4.87
N ILE A 471 14.99 7.23 5.52
CA ILE A 471 15.67 7.90 6.63
C ILE A 471 15.68 6.96 7.85
N THR A 472 16.86 6.73 8.42
CA THR A 472 17.05 5.75 9.50
C THR A 472 17.81 6.40 10.64
N PRO A 473 17.18 6.59 11.81
CA PRO A 473 17.85 7.07 13.01
C PRO A 473 18.92 6.10 13.51
N LEU A 474 20.03 6.63 13.99
CA LEU A 474 21.06 5.86 14.69
C LEU A 474 20.81 5.94 16.20
N ARG A 475 20.31 4.85 16.75
CA ARG A 475 19.99 4.69 18.18
C ARG A 475 21.18 4.07 18.92
N LYS A 476 21.39 4.49 20.15
CA LYS A 476 22.46 3.98 20.99
C LYS A 476 21.91 3.21 22.18
N ASN A 477 22.19 1.92 22.21
CA ASN A 477 21.86 1.03 23.33
C ASN A 477 20.35 0.77 23.54
N TYR A 478 19.50 1.08 22.57
CA TYR A 478 18.08 0.73 22.59
C TYR A 478 17.56 0.41 21.17
N SER A 479 16.48 -0.35 21.07
CA SER A 479 16.00 -0.90 19.80
C SER A 479 15.09 0.04 19.01
N GLY A 480 14.45 1.03 19.64
CA GLY A 480 13.36 1.82 19.05
C GLY A 480 11.97 1.15 19.14
N LEU A 481 11.91 -0.10 19.63
CA LEU A 481 10.62 -0.82 19.75
C LEU A 481 9.90 -0.58 21.08
N LEU A 482 10.43 0.23 21.95
CA LEU A 482 9.85 0.63 23.24
C LEU A 482 10.03 2.13 23.46
N PRO A 483 9.13 2.77 24.23
CA PRO A 483 9.25 4.17 24.56
C PRO A 483 10.61 4.49 25.20
N SER A 484 11.14 5.64 24.89
CA SER A 484 12.46 6.11 25.29
C SER A 484 12.37 7.36 26.18
N LEU A 485 13.45 7.68 26.91
CA LEU A 485 13.51 8.88 27.73
C LEU A 485 13.77 10.13 26.87
N GLY A 486 13.02 11.18 27.13
CA GLY A 486 13.17 12.49 26.48
C GLY A 486 14.19 13.41 27.15
N ASP A 487 14.96 12.92 28.11
CA ASP A 487 15.90 13.70 28.91
C ASP A 487 17.25 13.99 28.23
N GLY A 488 17.47 13.48 27.04
CA GLY A 488 18.68 13.59 26.23
C GLY A 488 19.67 12.43 26.39
N SER A 489 19.37 11.44 27.22
CA SER A 489 20.22 10.25 27.39
C SER A 489 20.05 9.22 26.27
N MET A 490 18.92 9.28 25.57
CA MET A 490 18.54 8.39 24.46
C MET A 490 18.31 9.15 23.15
N ASP A 491 18.91 10.32 22.97
CA ASP A 491 18.84 11.05 21.70
C ASP A 491 19.40 10.24 20.54
N TRP A 492 18.87 10.45 19.34
CA TRP A 492 19.45 9.91 18.11
C TRP A 492 20.86 10.49 17.86
N GLU A 493 21.80 9.66 17.44
CA GLU A 493 23.16 10.07 17.06
C GLU A 493 23.25 10.53 15.58
N GLY A 494 22.13 10.91 14.98
CA GLY A 494 22.02 11.28 13.56
C GLY A 494 21.34 10.18 12.74
N TYR A 495 21.59 10.19 11.43
CA TYR A 495 20.96 9.27 10.48
C TYR A 495 21.99 8.45 9.71
N LEU A 496 21.68 7.17 9.48
CA LEU A 496 22.48 6.32 8.60
C LEU A 496 22.39 6.82 7.14
N PRO A 497 23.51 7.15 6.49
CA PRO A 497 23.47 7.55 5.08
C PRO A 497 22.82 6.46 4.21
N ILE A 498 21.85 6.83 3.36
CA ILE A 498 21.09 5.86 2.57
C ILE A 498 22.00 4.99 1.68
N LYS A 499 23.09 5.53 1.13
CA LYS A 499 24.05 4.76 0.33
C LYS A 499 24.85 3.74 1.15
N GLU A 500 24.88 3.84 2.48
CA GLU A 500 25.49 2.87 3.40
C GLU A 500 24.50 1.79 3.84
N ARG A 501 23.21 1.94 3.54
CA ARG A 501 22.19 0.91 3.77
C ARG A 501 22.46 -0.32 2.87
N PRO A 502 21.83 -1.47 3.18
CA PRO A 502 22.01 -2.68 2.39
C PRO A 502 21.77 -2.45 0.90
N ASN A 503 22.64 -3.02 0.06
CA ASN A 503 22.51 -2.94 -1.38
C ASN A 503 23.15 -4.16 -2.06
N THR A 504 22.82 -4.38 -3.32
CA THR A 504 23.37 -5.44 -4.15
C THR A 504 23.44 -4.97 -5.60
N PHE A 505 24.56 -5.26 -6.28
CA PHE A 505 24.74 -4.95 -7.68
C PHE A 505 25.28 -6.17 -8.42
N ASN A 506 24.66 -6.55 -9.53
CA ASN A 506 25.03 -7.65 -10.41
C ASN A 506 25.40 -8.95 -9.67
N PRO A 507 24.50 -9.51 -8.83
CA PRO A 507 24.81 -10.74 -8.11
C PRO A 507 25.01 -11.91 -9.06
N ALA A 508 25.92 -12.84 -8.71
CA ALA A 508 26.21 -14.01 -9.53
C ALA A 508 25.00 -14.93 -9.81
N SER A 509 23.95 -14.85 -8.99
CA SER A 509 22.68 -15.54 -9.22
C SER A 509 21.90 -15.01 -10.43
N GLY A 510 22.19 -13.77 -10.86
CA GLY A 510 21.41 -13.07 -11.87
C GLY A 510 19.95 -12.75 -11.44
N VAL A 511 19.65 -12.79 -10.12
CA VAL A 511 18.32 -12.53 -9.57
C VAL A 511 18.42 -11.66 -8.33
N ILE A 512 17.61 -10.63 -8.25
CA ILE A 512 17.29 -9.88 -7.04
C ILE A 512 15.76 -9.91 -6.89
N ALA A 513 15.24 -10.26 -5.72
CA ALA A 513 13.79 -10.31 -5.46
C ALA A 513 13.50 -9.92 -4.02
N THR A 514 12.48 -9.08 -3.83
CA THR A 514 11.99 -8.64 -2.52
C THR A 514 10.47 -8.72 -2.45
N ALA A 515 9.95 -9.13 -1.30
CA ALA A 515 8.53 -9.21 -1.02
C ALA A 515 8.23 -8.81 0.44
N ASN A 516 8.91 -7.76 0.91
CA ASN A 516 8.84 -7.14 2.24
C ASN A 516 9.46 -7.97 3.38
N GLU A 517 10.03 -9.14 3.11
CA GLU A 517 10.86 -9.86 4.07
C GLU A 517 12.24 -9.23 4.19
N ASN A 518 12.96 -9.55 5.26
CA ASN A 518 14.34 -9.13 5.42
C ASN A 518 15.25 -9.78 4.36
N VAL A 519 15.71 -8.97 3.42
CA VAL A 519 16.66 -9.36 2.36
C VAL A 519 18.07 -8.79 2.61
N THR A 520 18.31 -8.25 3.80
CA THR A 520 19.63 -7.70 4.19
C THR A 520 20.68 -8.80 4.13
N PRO A 521 21.81 -8.60 3.41
CA PRO A 521 22.88 -9.57 3.37
C PRO A 521 23.43 -9.90 4.75
N ALA A 522 23.72 -11.17 5.01
CA ALA A 522 24.19 -11.65 6.31
C ALA A 522 25.50 -11.00 6.80
N HIS A 523 26.30 -10.45 5.89
CA HIS A 523 27.55 -9.76 6.21
C HIS A 523 27.37 -8.27 6.55
N TYR A 524 26.16 -7.74 6.45
CA TYR A 524 25.86 -6.35 6.76
C TYR A 524 26.03 -6.10 8.26
N SER A 525 26.81 -5.09 8.65
CA SER A 525 27.30 -4.93 10.01
C SER A 525 26.45 -4.03 10.89
N ILE A 526 25.52 -3.24 10.30
CA ILE A 526 24.73 -2.24 11.04
C ILE A 526 23.27 -2.74 11.13
N GLN A 527 23.09 -3.98 11.60
CA GLN A 527 21.78 -4.65 11.63
C GLN A 527 20.76 -3.90 12.51
N ASP A 528 21.21 -3.37 13.68
CA ASP A 528 20.31 -2.70 14.62
C ASP A 528 19.67 -1.42 14.04
N ALA A 529 20.32 -0.77 13.06
CA ALA A 529 19.75 0.38 12.35
C ALA A 529 18.74 -0.03 11.24
N ILE A 530 18.66 -1.33 10.89
CA ILE A 530 17.75 -1.80 9.83
C ILE A 530 16.35 -2.11 10.39
N GLY A 531 16.26 -2.50 11.66
CA GLY A 531 15.01 -2.88 12.30
C GLY A 531 14.86 -4.39 12.49
N PHE A 532 13.79 -4.78 13.18
CA PHE A 532 13.58 -6.15 13.66
C PHE A 532 12.26 -6.75 13.17
N GLU A 533 11.40 -5.97 12.56
CA GLU A 533 10.06 -6.36 12.13
C GLU A 533 9.94 -6.41 10.61
N TRP A 534 9.53 -7.57 10.10
CA TRP A 534 9.46 -7.84 8.67
C TRP A 534 8.21 -8.66 8.34
N ALA A 535 7.74 -8.59 7.10
CA ALA A 535 6.74 -9.54 6.64
C ALA A 535 7.26 -10.98 6.70
N ASP A 536 6.34 -11.95 6.83
CA ASP A 536 6.69 -13.37 6.66
C ASP A 536 7.28 -13.62 5.26
N ALA A 537 8.31 -14.46 5.16
CA ALA A 537 9.10 -14.61 3.94
C ALA A 537 8.43 -15.45 2.82
N PHE A 538 7.20 -15.91 3.00
CA PHE A 538 6.58 -16.93 2.13
C PHE A 538 6.44 -16.48 0.67
N ARG A 539 6.05 -15.23 0.41
CA ARG A 539 5.97 -14.65 -0.94
C ARG A 539 7.34 -14.63 -1.60
N GLY A 540 8.33 -14.07 -0.94
CA GLY A 540 9.71 -14.03 -1.42
C GLY A 540 10.34 -15.41 -1.60
N MET A 541 10.03 -16.38 -0.72
CA MET A 541 10.45 -17.78 -0.89
C MET A 541 9.91 -18.35 -2.21
N ARG A 542 8.62 -18.16 -2.50
CA ARG A 542 8.01 -18.66 -3.74
C ARG A 542 8.58 -17.96 -4.97
N VAL A 543 8.73 -16.66 -4.94
CA VAL A 543 9.34 -15.88 -6.04
C VAL A 543 10.76 -16.40 -6.33
N ARG A 544 11.61 -16.55 -5.31
CA ARG A 544 12.97 -17.08 -5.47
C ARG A 544 13.00 -18.55 -5.92
N GLU A 545 12.07 -19.38 -5.43
CA GLU A 545 11.94 -20.79 -5.88
C GLU A 545 11.71 -20.85 -7.40
N VAL A 546 10.88 -19.97 -7.95
CA VAL A 546 10.61 -19.92 -9.39
C VAL A 546 11.80 -19.32 -10.16
N LEU A 547 12.31 -18.15 -9.76
CA LEU A 547 13.34 -17.43 -10.48
C LEU A 547 14.72 -18.11 -10.46
N ASN A 548 15.00 -18.94 -9.45
CA ASN A 548 16.24 -19.72 -9.38
C ASN A 548 16.23 -20.99 -10.23
N GLN A 549 15.13 -21.31 -10.90
CA GLN A 549 15.12 -22.40 -11.87
C GLN A 549 16.14 -22.18 -12.98
N ASN A 550 16.73 -23.27 -13.46
CA ASN A 550 17.70 -23.22 -14.56
C ASN A 550 16.97 -23.09 -15.92
N LYS A 551 16.36 -21.93 -16.16
CA LYS A 551 15.69 -21.59 -17.42
C LYS A 551 15.77 -20.10 -17.70
N LYS A 552 15.41 -19.71 -18.91
CA LYS A 552 15.20 -18.32 -19.32
C LYS A 552 13.72 -17.99 -19.28
N PHE A 553 13.37 -16.83 -18.74
CA PHE A 553 12.00 -16.39 -18.55
C PHE A 553 11.51 -15.47 -19.67
N THR A 554 10.26 -15.64 -20.05
CA THR A 554 9.50 -14.70 -20.89
C THR A 554 8.77 -13.66 -20.02
N LEU A 555 8.28 -12.56 -20.62
CA LEU A 555 7.39 -11.61 -19.95
C LEU A 555 6.12 -12.26 -19.44
N ASP A 556 5.56 -13.22 -20.21
CA ASP A 556 4.35 -13.94 -19.80
C ASP A 556 4.56 -14.83 -18.58
N GLU A 557 5.69 -15.52 -18.50
CA GLU A 557 6.05 -16.33 -17.32
C GLU A 557 6.30 -15.48 -16.07
N LEU A 558 6.86 -14.27 -16.23
CA LEU A 558 7.02 -13.32 -15.12
C LEU A 558 5.68 -12.71 -14.70
N GLY A 559 4.77 -12.47 -15.67
CA GLY A 559 3.38 -12.07 -15.37
C GLY A 559 2.61 -13.16 -14.64
N ALA A 560 2.79 -14.42 -15.04
CA ALA A 560 2.22 -15.57 -14.32
C ALA A 560 2.78 -15.69 -12.89
N LEU A 561 4.05 -15.29 -12.65
CA LEU A 561 4.62 -15.27 -11.30
C LEU A 561 4.03 -14.16 -10.43
N GLN A 562 3.70 -12.97 -11.00
CA GLN A 562 2.96 -11.94 -10.27
C GLN A 562 1.54 -12.39 -9.89
N ASN A 563 0.98 -13.32 -10.64
CA ASN A 563 -0.34 -13.89 -10.43
C ASN A 563 -0.30 -15.33 -9.85
N ASP A 564 0.82 -15.76 -9.26
CA ASP A 564 1.00 -17.10 -8.69
C ASP A 564 0.24 -17.22 -7.35
N TYR A 565 -0.66 -18.18 -7.26
CA TYR A 565 -1.51 -18.49 -6.10
C TYR A 565 -0.94 -19.58 -5.18
N HIS A 566 0.33 -19.98 -5.37
CA HIS A 566 0.94 -21.05 -4.56
C HIS A 566 1.24 -20.59 -3.13
N ALA A 567 0.65 -21.27 -2.15
CA ALA A 567 0.78 -20.97 -0.74
C ALA A 567 1.86 -21.85 -0.07
N ILE A 568 3.02 -21.27 0.21
CA ILE A 568 4.09 -21.95 0.97
C ILE A 568 3.61 -22.43 2.34
N PRO A 569 2.86 -21.64 3.15
CA PRO A 569 2.34 -22.11 4.43
C PRO A 569 1.44 -23.33 4.30
N ALA A 570 0.59 -23.39 3.26
CA ALA A 570 -0.23 -24.57 3.01
C ALA A 570 0.61 -25.83 2.76
N ARG A 571 1.66 -25.69 1.95
CA ARG A 571 2.61 -26.78 1.65
C ARG A 571 3.34 -27.29 2.91
N GLN A 572 3.61 -26.40 3.88
CA GLN A 572 4.27 -26.76 5.13
C GLN A 572 3.31 -27.35 6.17
N MET A 573 2.07 -26.81 6.26
CA MET A 573 1.15 -27.15 7.35
C MET A 573 0.20 -28.30 7.06
N VAL A 574 -0.27 -28.46 5.81
CA VAL A 574 -1.21 -29.53 5.44
C VAL A 574 -0.67 -30.92 5.75
N PRO A 575 0.63 -31.26 5.58
CA PRO A 575 1.16 -32.56 5.99
C PRO A 575 0.88 -32.91 7.46
N TYR A 576 1.06 -31.98 8.40
CA TYR A 576 0.77 -32.18 9.83
C TYR A 576 -0.72 -32.49 10.07
N LEU A 577 -1.61 -31.80 9.38
CA LEU A 577 -3.04 -32.07 9.45
C LEU A 577 -3.39 -33.48 8.93
N MET A 578 -2.74 -33.88 7.83
CA MET A 578 -3.00 -35.21 7.22
C MET A 578 -2.54 -36.38 8.05
N GLU A 579 -1.64 -36.18 9.03
CA GLU A 579 -1.20 -37.20 9.99
C GLU A 579 -2.19 -37.38 11.15
N LEU A 580 -3.15 -36.48 11.33
CA LEU A 580 -4.10 -36.54 12.43
C LEU A 580 -5.29 -37.43 12.12
N GLU A 581 -5.75 -38.18 13.14
CA GLU A 581 -6.96 -38.99 13.06
C GLU A 581 -8.17 -38.23 13.62
N PHE A 582 -9.30 -38.33 12.93
CA PHE A 582 -10.59 -37.78 13.37
C PHE A 582 -11.60 -38.93 13.49
N GLU A 583 -12.45 -38.90 14.50
CA GLU A 583 -13.54 -39.90 14.64
C GLU A 583 -14.76 -39.52 13.80
N ASP A 584 -15.05 -38.22 13.72
CA ASP A 584 -16.18 -37.66 12.99
C ASP A 584 -16.04 -37.87 11.49
N LYS A 585 -17.08 -38.45 10.87
CA LYS A 585 -17.09 -38.82 9.46
C LYS A 585 -17.00 -37.58 8.56
N GLU A 586 -17.71 -36.52 8.89
CA GLU A 586 -17.76 -35.27 8.11
C GLU A 586 -16.40 -34.58 8.09
N ILE A 587 -15.73 -34.56 9.24
CA ILE A 587 -14.37 -34.01 9.36
C ILE A 587 -13.35 -34.84 8.56
N LYS A 588 -13.46 -36.18 8.60
CA LYS A 588 -12.61 -37.07 7.76
C LYS A 588 -12.81 -36.82 6.27
N GLU A 589 -14.05 -36.70 5.83
CA GLU A 589 -14.38 -36.38 4.43
C GLU A 589 -13.79 -35.04 4.00
N ALA A 590 -13.89 -33.99 4.82
CA ALA A 590 -13.28 -32.71 4.56
C ALA A 590 -11.74 -32.77 4.54
N GLN A 591 -11.11 -33.48 5.47
CA GLN A 591 -9.66 -33.73 5.46
C GLN A 591 -9.23 -34.42 4.17
N ALA A 592 -10.00 -35.41 3.71
CA ALA A 592 -9.68 -36.16 2.49
C ALA A 592 -9.68 -35.28 1.22
N LEU A 593 -10.40 -34.17 1.19
CA LEU A 593 -10.39 -33.22 0.08
C LEU A 593 -9.03 -32.51 -0.09
N LEU A 594 -8.21 -32.42 0.96
CA LEU A 594 -6.86 -31.88 0.89
C LEU A 594 -5.84 -32.85 0.29
N LYS A 595 -6.20 -34.13 0.13
CA LYS A 595 -5.27 -35.14 -0.37
C LYS A 595 -4.90 -34.91 -1.84
N GLY A 596 -3.61 -34.70 -2.09
CA GLY A 596 -3.10 -34.49 -3.45
C GLY A 596 -3.34 -33.06 -4.00
N TRP A 597 -3.78 -32.14 -3.16
CA TRP A 597 -3.88 -30.75 -3.52
C TRP A 597 -2.49 -30.14 -3.81
N ASN A 598 -2.42 -29.30 -4.82
CA ASN A 598 -1.20 -28.64 -5.29
C ASN A 598 -0.82 -27.36 -4.50
N PHE A 599 -1.57 -27.04 -3.45
CA PHE A 599 -1.41 -25.82 -2.61
C PHE A 599 -1.62 -24.50 -3.34
N ASN A 600 -2.29 -24.52 -4.49
CA ASN A 600 -2.70 -23.29 -5.18
C ASN A 600 -4.09 -22.84 -4.70
N LEU A 601 -4.19 -21.55 -4.34
CA LEU A 601 -5.43 -20.93 -3.88
C LEU A 601 -6.22 -20.37 -5.07
N GLU A 602 -6.53 -21.23 -6.05
CA GLU A 602 -7.39 -20.87 -7.18
C GLU A 602 -8.82 -20.61 -6.70
N ALA A 603 -9.54 -19.73 -7.40
CA ALA A 603 -10.92 -19.37 -7.04
C ALA A 603 -11.86 -20.60 -6.98
N GLU A 604 -11.71 -21.57 -7.86
CA GLU A 604 -12.54 -22.78 -7.95
C GLU A 604 -12.14 -23.86 -6.93
N SER A 605 -11.03 -23.67 -6.21
CA SER A 605 -10.44 -24.69 -5.35
C SER A 605 -11.22 -24.85 -4.03
N ILE A 606 -11.79 -26.02 -3.80
CA ILE A 606 -12.38 -26.43 -2.51
C ILE A 606 -11.28 -26.61 -1.44
N PRO A 607 -10.16 -27.33 -1.70
CA PRO A 607 -9.06 -27.43 -0.75
C PRO A 607 -8.54 -26.08 -0.25
N ALA A 608 -8.49 -25.07 -1.13
CA ALA A 608 -8.06 -23.73 -0.76
C ALA A 608 -9.01 -23.10 0.28
N ALA A 609 -10.33 -23.25 0.09
CA ALA A 609 -11.31 -22.75 1.03
C ALA A 609 -11.15 -23.40 2.42
N ILE A 610 -10.98 -24.72 2.44
CA ILE A 610 -10.78 -25.49 3.67
C ILE A 610 -9.48 -25.06 4.37
N TYR A 611 -8.39 -24.93 3.61
CA TYR A 611 -7.09 -24.56 4.17
C TYR A 611 -7.10 -23.15 4.77
N VAL A 612 -7.59 -22.14 4.03
CA VAL A 612 -7.58 -20.75 4.52
C VAL A 612 -8.44 -20.59 5.76
N MET A 613 -9.60 -21.25 5.82
CA MET A 613 -10.42 -21.24 7.04
C MET A 613 -9.70 -21.92 8.20
N TRP A 614 -9.06 -23.05 7.94
CA TRP A 614 -8.27 -23.75 8.97
C TRP A 614 -7.09 -22.91 9.45
N GLU A 615 -6.33 -22.28 8.57
CA GLU A 615 -5.22 -21.40 8.94
C GLU A 615 -5.67 -20.25 9.85
N ARG A 616 -6.82 -19.62 9.56
CA ARG A 616 -7.42 -18.59 10.41
C ARG A 616 -7.67 -19.08 11.82
N LYS A 617 -8.39 -20.21 11.95
CA LYS A 617 -8.68 -20.83 13.24
C LYS A 617 -7.41 -21.31 13.96
N LEU A 618 -6.45 -21.78 13.22
CA LEU A 618 -5.17 -22.24 13.75
C LEU A 618 -4.40 -21.09 14.42
N ARG A 619 -4.26 -19.96 13.74
CA ARG A 619 -3.60 -18.77 14.30
C ARG A 619 -4.34 -18.24 15.53
N GLU A 620 -5.67 -18.18 15.50
CA GLU A 620 -6.49 -17.81 16.64
C GLU A 620 -6.31 -18.74 17.84
N ASN A 621 -6.35 -20.05 17.62
CA ASN A 621 -6.27 -21.03 18.70
C ASN A 621 -4.86 -21.15 19.28
N PHE A 622 -3.81 -21.00 18.46
CA PHE A 622 -2.46 -20.83 18.98
C PHE A 622 -2.35 -19.55 19.84
N LYS A 623 -2.86 -18.40 19.37
CA LYS A 623 -2.89 -17.17 20.17
C LYS A 623 -3.59 -17.38 21.52
N LYS A 624 -4.77 -17.98 21.51
CA LYS A 624 -5.55 -18.29 22.75
C LYS A 624 -4.78 -19.21 23.71
N ALA A 625 -4.04 -20.17 23.17
CA ALA A 625 -3.30 -21.15 23.97
C ALA A 625 -1.97 -20.63 24.52
N THR A 626 -1.32 -19.70 23.83
CA THR A 626 0.06 -19.30 24.13
C THR A 626 0.20 -17.90 24.68
N VAL A 627 -0.67 -16.97 24.28
CA VAL A 627 -0.63 -15.58 24.72
C VAL A 627 -1.43 -15.42 26.01
N PRO A 628 -0.83 -14.95 27.11
CA PRO A 628 -1.54 -14.69 28.37
C PRO A 628 -2.76 -13.77 28.16
N THR A 629 -3.90 -14.10 28.78
CA THR A 629 -5.14 -13.34 28.64
C THR A 629 -5.03 -11.86 29.00
N THR A 630 -4.10 -11.52 29.89
CA THR A 630 -3.84 -10.15 30.31
C THR A 630 -3.33 -9.25 29.19
N VAL A 631 -2.68 -9.82 28.16
CA VAL A 631 -2.07 -9.07 27.05
C VAL A 631 -2.70 -9.38 25.69
N GLN A 632 -3.72 -10.24 25.61
CA GLN A 632 -4.33 -10.63 24.33
C GLN A 632 -4.93 -9.43 23.56
N ALA A 633 -5.37 -8.40 24.26
CA ALA A 633 -5.95 -7.20 23.65
C ALA A 633 -4.89 -6.29 22.98
N ASP A 634 -3.67 -6.27 23.53
CA ASP A 634 -2.55 -5.51 22.99
C ASP A 634 -1.68 -6.35 22.04
N PHE A 635 -1.93 -7.68 21.98
CA PHE A 635 -1.18 -8.60 21.14
C PHE A 635 -1.90 -8.83 19.81
N GLU A 636 -1.25 -8.53 18.71
CA GLU A 636 -1.78 -8.71 17.35
C GLU A 636 -1.93 -10.19 16.96
N ALA A 637 -2.31 -10.46 15.73
CA ALA A 637 -2.35 -11.82 15.20
C ALA A 637 -0.94 -12.45 15.21
N LEU A 638 -0.85 -13.72 15.61
CA LEU A 638 0.42 -14.44 15.54
C LEU A 638 0.94 -14.51 14.11
N ARG A 639 2.24 -14.30 13.93
CA ARG A 639 2.91 -14.52 12.65
C ARG A 639 2.81 -16.00 12.25
N MET A 640 2.52 -16.24 10.97
CA MET A 640 2.42 -17.62 10.47
C MET A 640 3.74 -18.36 10.61
N THR A 641 4.87 -17.68 10.49
CA THR A 641 6.20 -18.24 10.78
C THR A 641 6.28 -18.80 12.21
N ARG A 642 5.74 -18.11 13.23
CA ARG A 642 5.71 -18.63 14.62
C ARG A 642 4.83 -19.87 14.74
N VAL A 643 3.66 -19.86 14.13
CA VAL A 643 2.74 -21.02 14.14
C VAL A 643 3.42 -22.26 13.54
N ILE A 644 4.13 -22.09 12.42
CA ILE A 644 4.89 -23.17 11.79
C ILE A 644 6.02 -23.64 12.72
N GLN A 645 6.84 -22.73 13.26
CA GLN A 645 7.94 -23.07 14.17
C GLN A 645 7.45 -23.86 15.40
N TRP A 646 6.32 -23.45 15.99
CA TRP A 646 5.75 -24.15 17.16
C TRP A 646 5.04 -25.46 16.78
N THR A 647 4.60 -25.61 15.54
CA THR A 647 4.08 -26.88 15.03
C THR A 647 5.22 -27.88 14.79
N GLU A 648 6.34 -27.41 14.25
CA GLU A 648 7.55 -28.21 14.02
C GLU A 648 8.27 -28.57 15.34
N ASN A 649 8.33 -27.62 16.27
CA ASN A 649 9.05 -27.75 17.53
C ASN A 649 8.19 -27.23 18.70
N PRO A 650 7.18 -27.97 19.13
CA PRO A 650 6.21 -27.50 20.14
C PRO A 650 6.82 -27.24 21.53
N ASP A 651 7.97 -27.85 21.84
CA ASP A 651 8.72 -27.60 23.08
C ASP A 651 9.19 -26.14 23.26
N ILE A 652 9.23 -25.35 22.18
CA ILE A 652 9.60 -23.92 22.23
C ILE A 652 8.60 -23.15 23.09
N ILE A 653 7.32 -23.53 23.02
CA ILE A 653 6.22 -22.75 23.63
C ILE A 653 5.44 -23.53 24.68
N PHE A 654 5.36 -24.85 24.58
CA PHE A 654 4.62 -25.71 25.51
C PHE A 654 5.58 -26.47 26.44
N GLU A 655 5.52 -26.22 27.74
CA GLU A 655 6.39 -26.84 28.74
C GLU A 655 5.95 -28.25 29.10
N THR A 656 4.65 -28.54 28.96
CA THR A 656 4.06 -29.86 29.33
C THR A 656 3.34 -30.50 28.17
N GLU A 657 3.54 -31.81 27.93
CA GLU A 657 2.90 -32.57 26.86
C GLU A 657 2.86 -31.84 25.50
N PRO A 658 3.97 -31.27 25.00
CA PRO A 658 3.97 -30.33 23.86
C PRO A 658 3.31 -30.91 22.61
N GLU A 659 3.61 -32.14 22.25
CA GLU A 659 2.99 -32.83 21.10
C GLU A 659 1.48 -32.99 21.25
N LYS A 660 0.99 -33.25 22.45
CA LYS A 660 -0.43 -33.39 22.71
C LYS A 660 -1.16 -32.06 22.62
N GLN A 661 -0.56 -30.98 23.17
CA GLN A 661 -1.13 -29.64 23.07
C GLN A 661 -1.18 -29.18 21.61
N LYS A 662 -0.09 -29.31 20.87
CA LYS A 662 -0.03 -29.02 19.43
C LYS A 662 -1.14 -29.77 18.67
N ASN A 663 -1.19 -31.13 18.82
CA ASN A 663 -2.15 -31.92 18.09
C ASN A 663 -3.60 -31.56 18.44
N HIS A 664 -3.87 -31.22 19.71
CA HIS A 664 -5.17 -30.72 20.13
C HIS A 664 -5.53 -29.40 19.42
N ILE A 665 -4.62 -28.43 19.32
CA ILE A 665 -4.84 -27.16 18.63
C ILE A 665 -5.09 -27.42 17.13
N LEU A 666 -4.28 -28.23 16.47
CA LEU A 666 -4.46 -28.57 15.06
C LEU A 666 -5.84 -29.20 14.81
N GLN A 667 -6.25 -30.18 15.65
CA GLN A 667 -7.52 -30.87 15.52
C GLN A 667 -8.72 -29.96 15.82
N SER A 668 -8.68 -29.18 16.90
CA SER A 668 -9.79 -28.29 17.28
C SER A 668 -10.00 -27.20 16.22
N SER A 669 -8.91 -26.58 15.76
CA SER A 669 -8.93 -25.56 14.71
C SER A 669 -9.53 -26.08 13.40
N PHE A 670 -9.22 -27.35 13.04
CA PHE A 670 -9.79 -27.94 11.83
C PHE A 670 -11.29 -28.23 11.96
N ARG A 671 -11.74 -28.73 13.14
CA ARG A 671 -13.18 -28.92 13.40
C ARG A 671 -13.94 -27.58 13.33
N GLU A 672 -13.42 -26.56 13.99
CA GLU A 672 -14.01 -25.20 13.96
C GLU A 672 -14.08 -24.67 12.53
N ALA A 673 -13.02 -24.80 11.75
CA ALA A 673 -12.97 -24.37 10.35
C ALA A 673 -14.04 -25.06 9.48
N ILE A 674 -14.26 -26.35 9.67
CA ILE A 674 -15.30 -27.09 8.92
C ILE A 674 -16.70 -26.65 9.33
N MET A 675 -16.91 -26.34 10.63
CA MET A 675 -18.18 -25.80 11.12
C MET A 675 -18.46 -24.42 10.53
N ASP A 676 -17.48 -23.54 10.52
CA ASP A 676 -17.60 -22.18 9.97
C ASP A 676 -17.85 -22.21 8.44
N LEU A 677 -17.15 -23.08 7.70
CA LEU A 677 -17.41 -23.26 6.28
C LEU A 677 -18.83 -23.74 6.00
N LYS A 678 -19.33 -24.67 6.81
CA LYS A 678 -20.69 -25.19 6.69
C LYS A 678 -21.73 -24.12 7.01
N GLU A 679 -21.49 -23.30 8.02
CA GLU A 679 -22.34 -22.16 8.35
C GLU A 679 -22.33 -21.12 7.21
N LYS A 680 -21.15 -20.80 6.70
CA LYS A 680 -20.95 -19.76 5.68
C LYS A 680 -21.40 -20.17 4.28
N LEU A 681 -21.07 -21.39 3.86
CA LEU A 681 -21.25 -21.87 2.47
C LEU A 681 -22.31 -22.98 2.35
N GLY A 682 -22.89 -23.43 3.47
CA GLY A 682 -23.89 -24.49 3.50
C GLY A 682 -23.26 -25.90 3.62
N PRO A 683 -24.12 -26.94 3.79
CA PRO A 683 -23.67 -28.30 4.07
C PRO A 683 -23.10 -29.07 2.85
N ASP A 684 -23.25 -28.54 1.65
CA ASP A 684 -22.84 -29.17 0.40
C ASP A 684 -21.36 -28.80 0.09
N THR A 685 -20.45 -29.74 0.36
CA THR A 685 -19.01 -29.52 0.17
C THR A 685 -18.61 -29.24 -1.29
N ASP A 686 -19.40 -29.65 -2.27
CA ASP A 686 -19.14 -29.35 -3.68
C ASP A 686 -19.31 -27.86 -4.01
N LYS A 687 -19.90 -27.09 -3.08
CA LYS A 687 -20.10 -25.62 -3.17
C LYS A 687 -19.06 -24.81 -2.40
N TRP A 688 -18.10 -25.47 -1.80
CA TRP A 688 -17.07 -24.79 -0.98
C TRP A 688 -15.92 -24.23 -1.83
N GLN A 689 -16.22 -23.70 -3.03
CA GLN A 689 -15.20 -22.99 -3.79
C GLN A 689 -14.66 -21.80 -2.98
N TYR A 690 -13.36 -21.57 -3.08
CA TYR A 690 -12.69 -20.47 -2.39
C TYR A 690 -13.18 -19.13 -2.90
N GLY A 691 -13.12 -18.91 -4.23
CA GLY A 691 -13.55 -17.69 -4.90
C GLY A 691 -15.06 -17.64 -5.09
N GLN A 692 -15.76 -16.91 -4.24
CA GLN A 692 -17.21 -16.68 -4.34
C GLN A 692 -17.63 -15.47 -3.49
N ALA A 693 -18.84 -14.95 -3.75
CA ALA A 693 -19.35 -13.76 -3.09
C ALA A 693 -19.39 -13.87 -1.56
N GLN A 694 -19.65 -15.06 -1.01
CA GLN A 694 -19.70 -15.29 0.43
C GLN A 694 -18.33 -15.56 1.06
N TYR A 695 -17.26 -15.77 0.26
CA TYR A 695 -15.96 -16.10 0.80
C TYR A 695 -14.88 -15.20 0.21
N LYS A 696 -14.20 -15.57 -0.88
CA LYS A 696 -13.12 -14.74 -1.43
C LYS A 696 -13.56 -14.07 -2.73
N HIS A 697 -13.61 -12.75 -2.71
CA HIS A 697 -14.06 -11.96 -3.86
C HIS A 697 -13.30 -10.63 -3.92
N ALA A 698 -13.37 -9.96 -5.06
CA ALA A 698 -12.86 -8.61 -5.24
C ALA A 698 -14.03 -7.65 -5.54
N TYR A 699 -14.25 -6.73 -4.61
CA TYR A 699 -15.27 -5.70 -4.71
C TYR A 699 -14.65 -4.35 -4.38
N HIS A 700 -14.40 -3.55 -5.41
CA HIS A 700 -13.81 -2.22 -5.27
C HIS A 700 -14.92 -1.20 -5.02
N ARG A 701 -14.88 -0.59 -3.86
CA ARG A 701 -15.91 0.33 -3.41
C ARG A 701 -15.47 1.78 -3.49
N HIS A 702 -16.40 2.63 -3.91
CA HIS A 702 -16.22 4.08 -3.85
C HIS A 702 -16.34 4.57 -2.39
N PRO A 703 -15.56 5.59 -1.94
CA PRO A 703 -15.63 6.08 -0.54
C PRO A 703 -17.02 6.51 -0.07
N LEU A 704 -17.88 6.99 -0.98
CA LEU A 704 -19.27 7.37 -0.67
C LEU A 704 -20.27 6.21 -0.78
N SER A 705 -19.86 5.07 -1.31
CA SER A 705 -20.77 3.91 -1.51
C SER A 705 -21.57 3.54 -0.26
N PRO A 706 -20.99 3.43 0.93
CA PRO A 706 -21.74 3.01 2.13
C PRO A 706 -22.93 3.91 2.49
N VAL A 707 -22.94 5.15 2.03
CA VAL A 707 -23.94 6.15 2.40
C VAL A 707 -24.90 6.52 1.27
N LEU A 708 -24.67 5.99 0.07
CA LEU A 708 -25.49 6.25 -1.12
C LEU A 708 -26.51 5.13 -1.37
N SER A 709 -27.60 5.48 -2.06
CA SER A 709 -28.64 4.52 -2.45
C SER A 709 -28.11 3.39 -3.31
N LYS A 710 -28.79 2.26 -3.37
CA LYS A 710 -28.38 1.09 -4.17
C LYS A 710 -28.16 1.43 -5.64
N GLU A 711 -29.01 2.30 -6.22
CA GLU A 711 -28.85 2.78 -7.60
C GLU A 711 -27.50 3.45 -7.83
N TRP A 712 -27.03 4.26 -6.88
CA TRP A 712 -25.71 4.89 -6.94
C TRP A 712 -24.58 3.89 -6.71
N GLN A 713 -24.74 2.97 -5.74
CA GLN A 713 -23.73 1.93 -5.50
C GLN A 713 -23.49 1.09 -6.76
N ASP A 714 -24.55 0.66 -7.44
CA ASP A 714 -24.48 -0.11 -8.69
C ASP A 714 -23.78 0.65 -9.84
N LYS A 715 -23.76 1.99 -9.77
CA LYS A 715 -23.11 2.84 -10.76
C LYS A 715 -21.64 3.10 -10.47
N ILE A 716 -21.27 3.21 -9.19
CA ILE A 716 -19.94 3.68 -8.79
C ILE A 716 -19.02 2.57 -8.25
N ASP A 717 -19.56 1.47 -7.74
CA ASP A 717 -18.76 0.33 -7.28
C ASP A 717 -18.42 -0.61 -8.43
N VAL A 718 -17.36 -1.39 -8.29
CA VAL A 718 -16.86 -2.29 -9.33
C VAL A 718 -16.66 -3.70 -8.77
N GLY A 719 -17.30 -4.68 -9.38
CA GLY A 719 -17.40 -6.06 -8.89
C GLY A 719 -18.77 -6.33 -8.23
N PRO A 720 -18.90 -7.32 -7.33
CA PRO A 720 -17.88 -8.29 -6.94
C PRO A 720 -17.60 -9.36 -8.00
N VAL A 721 -16.38 -9.87 -8.01
CA VAL A 721 -15.97 -11.05 -8.80
C VAL A 721 -15.26 -12.06 -7.90
N PRO A 722 -15.39 -13.39 -8.16
CA PRO A 722 -14.58 -14.39 -7.47
C PRO A 722 -13.10 -14.11 -7.59
N ARG A 723 -12.31 -14.39 -6.52
CA ARG A 723 -10.86 -14.17 -6.55
C ARG A 723 -10.12 -15.33 -5.88
N GLY A 724 -8.90 -15.63 -6.35
CA GLY A 724 -7.96 -16.54 -5.70
C GLY A 724 -6.91 -15.79 -4.89
N GLY A 725 -5.97 -16.53 -4.28
CA GLY A 725 -4.84 -15.99 -3.54
C GLY A 725 -5.18 -15.44 -2.14
N TYR A 726 -4.17 -15.03 -1.42
CA TYR A 726 -4.26 -14.35 -0.12
C TYR A 726 -2.89 -13.73 0.23
N SER A 727 -2.69 -13.21 1.45
CA SER A 727 -1.51 -12.46 1.87
C SER A 727 -0.17 -13.14 1.65
N PHE A 728 -0.10 -14.47 1.69
CA PHE A 728 1.15 -15.22 1.60
C PHE A 728 1.42 -15.83 0.21
N THR A 729 0.60 -15.54 -0.80
CA THR A 729 0.87 -15.91 -2.19
C THR A 729 1.51 -14.74 -2.95
N PRO A 730 2.35 -14.96 -4.00
CA PRO A 730 2.84 -13.86 -4.84
C PRO A 730 1.72 -12.95 -5.37
N ALA A 731 0.62 -13.52 -5.86
CA ALA A 731 -0.62 -12.78 -6.15
C ALA A 731 -1.30 -12.37 -4.83
N ALA A 732 -0.62 -11.53 -4.05
CA ALA A 732 -1.08 -11.18 -2.71
C ALA A 732 -2.34 -10.32 -2.75
N ASN A 733 -3.19 -10.59 -1.79
CA ASN A 733 -4.38 -9.79 -1.52
C ASN A 733 -4.78 -9.92 -0.04
N ALA A 734 -5.72 -9.10 0.41
CA ALA A 734 -6.16 -9.04 1.80
C ALA A 734 -6.46 -10.42 2.40
N TYR A 735 -6.16 -10.61 3.66
CA TYR A 735 -6.44 -11.84 4.40
C TYR A 735 -7.95 -12.07 4.57
N GLY A 736 -8.73 -10.99 4.61
CA GLY A 736 -10.18 -11.02 4.70
C GLY A 736 -10.89 -11.64 3.48
N ASN A 737 -12.22 -11.66 3.54
CA ASN A 737 -13.02 -12.23 2.46
C ASN A 737 -13.09 -11.32 1.23
N ASN A 738 -13.30 -10.01 1.44
CA ASN A 738 -13.15 -9.06 0.33
C ASN A 738 -11.67 -8.76 0.10
N ASN A 739 -11.29 -8.69 -1.15
CA ASN A 739 -9.97 -8.27 -1.57
C ASN A 739 -9.84 -6.73 -1.48
N THR A 740 -9.76 -6.21 -0.25
CA THR A 740 -9.64 -4.78 0.03
C THR A 740 -8.25 -4.22 -0.25
N SER A 741 -7.24 -5.07 -0.34
CA SER A 741 -5.86 -4.69 -0.64
C SER A 741 -5.17 -5.74 -1.51
N GLY A 742 -4.11 -5.36 -2.22
CA GLY A 742 -3.33 -6.24 -3.08
C GLY A 742 -2.71 -5.51 -4.26
N ALA A 743 -2.30 -6.27 -5.30
CA ALA A 743 -1.67 -5.73 -6.50
C ALA A 743 -2.70 -5.07 -7.42
N SER A 744 -3.09 -3.81 -7.13
CA SER A 744 -3.93 -3.01 -8.04
C SER A 744 -3.17 -2.57 -9.29
N PHE A 745 -1.89 -2.28 -9.13
CA PHE A 745 -0.95 -1.88 -10.19
C PHE A 745 0.10 -2.98 -10.37
N ARG A 746 0.40 -3.32 -11.62
CA ARG A 746 1.52 -4.20 -11.98
C ARG A 746 2.25 -3.63 -13.17
N ILE A 747 3.56 -3.83 -13.21
CA ILE A 747 4.42 -3.49 -14.35
C ILE A 747 5.48 -4.56 -14.56
N ILE A 748 5.77 -4.88 -15.83
CA ILE A 748 6.88 -5.74 -16.23
C ILE A 748 7.57 -5.07 -17.40
N VAL A 749 8.85 -4.79 -17.29
CA VAL A 749 9.65 -4.05 -18.28
C VAL A 749 10.80 -4.92 -18.78
N ASP A 750 10.84 -5.18 -20.08
CA ASP A 750 12.00 -5.75 -20.77
C ASP A 750 12.87 -4.61 -21.30
N THR A 751 14.11 -4.54 -20.85
CA THR A 751 15.02 -3.46 -21.25
C THR A 751 15.53 -3.60 -22.69
N GLU A 752 15.20 -4.69 -23.40
CA GLU A 752 15.42 -4.82 -24.83
C GLU A 752 14.52 -3.86 -25.62
N ASP A 753 13.22 -3.82 -25.27
CA ASP A 753 12.19 -3.13 -26.03
C ASP A 753 11.10 -2.55 -25.10
N TRP A 754 11.17 -1.26 -24.88
CA TRP A 754 10.28 -0.52 -23.98
C TRP A 754 8.79 -0.57 -24.39
N ASP A 755 8.51 -0.75 -25.70
CA ASP A 755 7.15 -0.91 -26.24
C ASP A 755 6.53 -2.29 -25.93
N LYS A 756 7.30 -3.23 -25.36
CA LYS A 756 6.81 -4.53 -24.84
C LYS A 756 6.40 -4.49 -23.37
N THR A 757 6.58 -3.36 -22.71
CA THR A 757 6.19 -3.19 -21.31
C THR A 757 4.74 -3.65 -21.10
N LYS A 758 4.54 -4.49 -20.07
CA LYS A 758 3.21 -4.93 -19.64
C LYS A 758 2.78 -4.15 -18.42
N GLY A 759 1.52 -3.76 -18.37
CA GLY A 759 0.96 -3.01 -17.25
C GLY A 759 -0.47 -3.40 -16.93
N ILE A 760 -0.90 -3.04 -15.74
CA ILE A 760 -2.31 -3.04 -15.32
C ILE A 760 -2.51 -2.00 -14.20
N ASN A 761 -3.72 -1.46 -14.07
CA ASN A 761 -4.10 -0.58 -12.96
C ASN A 761 -5.62 -0.64 -12.73
N THR A 762 -6.07 -1.51 -11.82
CA THR A 762 -7.50 -1.65 -11.52
C THR A 762 -8.02 -0.48 -10.67
N PRO A 763 -9.29 -0.01 -10.88
CA PRO A 763 -10.21 -0.45 -11.92
C PRO A 763 -10.06 0.31 -13.23
N GLY A 764 -9.39 1.47 -13.25
CA GLY A 764 -9.18 2.32 -14.40
C GLY A 764 -8.50 3.64 -14.06
N GLN A 765 -8.34 4.50 -15.06
CA GLN A 765 -7.60 5.77 -14.93
C GLN A 765 -8.48 6.94 -14.49
N SER A 766 -9.78 6.92 -14.76
CA SER A 766 -10.71 8.00 -14.43
C SER A 766 -11.43 7.78 -13.10
N GLY A 767 -11.74 8.86 -12.37
CA GLY A 767 -12.64 8.88 -11.23
C GLY A 767 -14.10 9.20 -11.58
N ASP A 768 -14.38 9.51 -12.85
CA ASP A 768 -15.74 9.82 -13.33
C ASP A 768 -16.45 8.54 -13.77
N PRO A 769 -17.55 8.13 -13.13
CA PRO A 769 -18.29 6.92 -13.49
C PRO A 769 -18.93 6.95 -14.90
N GLU A 770 -19.03 8.11 -15.51
CA GLU A 770 -19.49 8.24 -16.90
C GLU A 770 -18.35 8.07 -17.92
N SER A 771 -17.10 8.05 -17.47
CA SER A 771 -15.93 7.87 -18.35
C SER A 771 -15.76 6.42 -18.76
N SER A 772 -15.41 6.20 -20.04
CA SER A 772 -15.00 4.88 -20.55
C SER A 772 -13.74 4.34 -19.87
N PHE A 773 -13.01 5.16 -19.12
CA PHE A 773 -11.79 4.79 -18.39
C PHE A 773 -11.98 4.66 -16.88
N TYR A 774 -13.23 4.58 -16.42
CA TYR A 774 -13.56 4.39 -15.01
C TYR A 774 -13.19 3.00 -14.48
N ASN A 775 -13.63 1.97 -15.23
CA ASN A 775 -13.50 0.57 -14.84
C ASN A 775 -13.07 -0.36 -15.97
N ASN A 776 -12.58 0.18 -17.08
CA ASN A 776 -12.19 -0.59 -18.28
C ASN A 776 -11.05 -1.58 -18.04
N LEU A 777 -10.23 -1.37 -17.00
CA LEU A 777 -9.09 -2.22 -16.66
C LEU A 777 -9.45 -3.30 -15.64
N PHE A 778 -10.61 -3.21 -14.97
CA PHE A 778 -11.02 -4.19 -13.97
C PHE A 778 -11.21 -5.60 -14.53
N PRO A 779 -11.88 -5.81 -15.69
CA PRO A 779 -11.99 -7.15 -16.29
C PRO A 779 -10.62 -7.75 -16.62
N VAL A 780 -9.71 -6.97 -17.19
CA VAL A 780 -8.35 -7.40 -17.53
C VAL A 780 -7.58 -7.83 -16.27
N TRP A 781 -7.68 -7.02 -15.20
CA TRP A 781 -7.05 -7.30 -13.92
C TRP A 781 -7.63 -8.54 -13.21
N SER A 782 -8.96 -8.67 -13.23
CA SER A 782 -9.65 -9.78 -12.53
C SER A 782 -9.38 -11.15 -13.17
N GLU A 783 -9.02 -11.18 -14.46
CA GLU A 783 -8.62 -12.35 -15.23
C GLU A 783 -7.09 -12.58 -15.22
N ASP A 784 -6.35 -11.86 -14.36
CA ASP A 784 -4.88 -11.93 -14.24
C ASP A 784 -4.11 -11.58 -15.51
N ASN A 785 -4.73 -10.76 -16.38
CA ASN A 785 -4.17 -10.31 -17.63
C ASN A 785 -3.47 -8.94 -17.52
N PHE A 786 -2.75 -8.56 -18.56
CA PHE A 786 -2.03 -7.30 -18.71
C PHE A 786 -2.38 -6.67 -20.06
N PHE A 787 -2.23 -5.36 -20.14
CA PHE A 787 -2.17 -4.64 -21.40
C PHE A 787 -0.70 -4.29 -21.74
N THR A 788 -0.46 -4.01 -23.03
CA THR A 788 0.83 -3.48 -23.48
C THR A 788 0.85 -1.96 -23.30
N VAL A 789 1.91 -1.44 -22.69
CA VAL A 789 2.12 -0.02 -22.44
C VAL A 789 2.94 0.57 -23.60
N PRO A 790 2.37 1.39 -24.50
CA PRO A 790 3.12 2.00 -25.58
C PRO A 790 4.03 3.12 -25.03
N TYR A 791 5.27 3.17 -25.52
CA TYR A 791 6.28 4.15 -25.11
C TYR A 791 6.76 5.02 -26.26
N SER A 792 7.23 4.39 -27.36
CA SER A 792 7.67 5.17 -28.51
C SER A 792 6.51 5.98 -29.11
N LYS A 793 6.80 7.19 -29.59
CA LYS A 793 5.75 8.09 -30.12
C LYS A 793 4.94 7.46 -31.24
N GLU A 794 5.55 6.56 -32.01
CA GLU A 794 4.91 5.78 -33.06
C GLU A 794 3.86 4.84 -32.46
N LYS A 795 4.24 4.05 -31.46
CA LYS A 795 3.32 3.11 -30.79
C LYS A 795 2.22 3.82 -30.01
N VAL A 796 2.52 4.94 -29.38
CA VAL A 796 1.53 5.79 -28.72
C VAL A 796 0.50 6.28 -29.74
N LYS A 797 0.92 6.74 -30.93
CA LYS A 797 0.00 7.17 -31.99
C LYS A 797 -0.86 6.02 -32.55
N GLU A 798 -0.29 4.83 -32.68
CA GLU A 798 -1.01 3.62 -33.13
C GLU A 798 -2.11 3.22 -32.14
N ASN A 799 -1.90 3.48 -30.84
CA ASN A 799 -2.82 3.14 -29.75
C ASN A 799 -3.70 4.33 -29.29
N ALA A 800 -3.70 5.44 -30.01
CA ALA A 800 -4.39 6.66 -29.61
C ALA A 800 -5.91 6.49 -29.61
N PHE A 801 -6.55 6.72 -28.47
CA PHE A 801 -7.99 6.88 -28.33
C PHE A 801 -8.43 8.29 -28.73
N GLU A 802 -7.75 9.30 -28.17
CA GLU A 802 -7.98 10.71 -28.49
C GLU A 802 -6.67 11.52 -28.48
N ARG A 803 -6.68 12.64 -29.20
CA ARG A 803 -5.56 13.61 -29.22
C ARG A 803 -6.10 14.97 -28.86
N THR A 804 -5.45 15.61 -27.90
CA THR A 804 -5.79 16.95 -27.47
C THR A 804 -4.56 17.86 -27.61
N MET A 805 -4.73 18.99 -28.28
CA MET A 805 -3.74 20.05 -28.27
C MET A 805 -4.13 21.08 -27.23
N LEU A 806 -3.38 21.13 -26.13
CA LEU A 806 -3.52 22.19 -25.13
C LEU A 806 -2.78 23.41 -25.63
N LYS A 807 -3.46 24.56 -25.69
CA LYS A 807 -2.90 25.84 -26.19
C LYS A 807 -2.91 26.88 -25.11
N PRO A 808 -1.89 27.75 -25.06
CA PRO A 808 -1.93 28.93 -24.19
C PRO A 808 -3.19 29.75 -24.48
N LYS A 809 -3.91 30.12 -23.44
CA LYS A 809 -5.02 31.05 -23.55
C LYS A 809 -4.45 32.46 -23.64
N THR A 810 -4.69 33.15 -24.75
CA THR A 810 -4.19 34.52 -25.03
C THR A 810 -4.99 35.61 -24.30
#